data_627dc57465b65c3a8e25b33b5a3e1667
#
_entry.id   627dc57465b65c3a8e25b33b5a3e1667
#
_cell.length_a   1.000
_cell.length_b   1.000
_cell.length_c   1.000
_cell.angle_alpha   90.00
_cell.angle_beta   90.00
_cell.angle_gamma   90.00
#
_symmetry.space_group_name_H-M   'P 1'
#
loop_
_entity.id
_entity.type
_entity.pdbx_description
1 polymer ?
#
loop_
_entity_poly.entity_id
_entity_poly.type
_entity_poly.pdbx_seq_one_letter_code
_entity_poly.pdbx_strand_id
1 'polypeptide(L)'
;MKNLLKKIISIALCAIFTLSFCSCTADKKDLDLKSVFTDTSKVSYTREYVTLKKNKKNKTNRWRQGMVSGNGLVGYVTSGSPYSDTFIFQNMHFIMPNENQRTCPDTSDELETVKQNIISGKDITDDASYDDVYRYHPGGQLRVEFEKHHEKDYVSYTDYETSQTGVRYTDTDGTWERKSFTSMADGVSITELTASSSGKKATVTLSYDDISTLANFGDSDEVNLRYKKVTASDGSYLGIVAHYPDYKNSELKNGGYATVTYIVTDGKKEKISLDKKTDESQFFGENTGVKVSGADSIYLITVSDRTYDMGAYSDFDKTEEYPIVSDCVSTLSAVAKKYGTSGGFDYKTALAEHLKLYQPQFDAVTLTLDDDNASSNEALLSEQKGKKEINSALAQRTYYAGRYAYLCCSGYSTSRLYGMWTGEWNTGWGSKYTMDANVNLQTSSMNTGNMSSTPIGYTYFILRQLPDWEENARATHGYTDAIQAPVNTDGDKAVITETCYPYPFRYWNAGTSWMIQPLYETLQTYGNINIPLSDEFDLNELKSVLSPTEKDLSDEDILAVKKRGYLRLEEDVLYPLLIKSANYWAQLLTPEYYTAADGSIHYEKGKKELNPDEKYCILPSYSPENNPKNYPSPSDANCAIDISACRDNIDMLLAVSEEVSPETDVTRWQELKNNLPPYLYRLSGE
;
A
#
# COMPACT_ATOMS: atom_id res chain seq x y z
N MET A 1 3.54 30.19 4.41
CA MET A 1 3.13 29.78 3.05
C MET A 1 4.32 29.51 2.12
N LYS A 2 5.28 30.45 1.85
CA LYS A 2 6.43 30.16 0.95
C LYS A 2 7.36 29.02 1.41
N ASN A 3 7.54 28.81 2.73
CA ASN A 3 8.40 27.73 3.26
C ASN A 3 7.66 26.38 3.38
N LEU A 4 6.35 26.40 3.55
CA LEU A 4 5.52 25.20 3.59
C LEU A 4 5.35 24.61 2.18
N LEU A 5 5.13 25.48 1.17
CA LEU A 5 5.08 25.04 -0.23
C LEU A 5 6.43 24.46 -0.70
N LYS A 6 7.57 25.03 -0.24
CA LYS A 6 8.90 24.45 -0.51
C LYS A 6 9.12 23.10 0.16
N LYS A 7 8.59 22.88 1.36
CA LYS A 7 8.68 21.57 2.04
C LYS A 7 7.74 20.51 1.43
N ILE A 8 6.52 20.89 1.05
CA ILE A 8 5.57 19.97 0.39
C ILE A 8 6.07 19.59 -1.02
N ILE A 9 6.60 20.53 -1.77
CA ILE A 9 7.25 20.26 -3.07
C ILE A 9 8.52 19.42 -2.89
N SER A 10 9.29 19.62 -1.82
CA SER A 10 10.46 18.78 -1.51
C SER A 10 10.06 17.33 -1.13
N ILE A 11 8.96 17.12 -0.42
CA ILE A 11 8.52 15.77 -0.02
C ILE A 11 7.93 15.01 -1.21
N ALA A 12 7.16 15.66 -2.07
CA ALA A 12 6.65 15.06 -3.31
C ALA A 12 7.77 14.80 -4.35
N LEU A 13 8.81 15.63 -4.37
CA LEU A 13 9.97 15.48 -5.28
C LEU A 13 11.06 14.54 -4.72
N CYS A 14 11.19 14.36 -3.42
CA CYS A 14 12.14 13.41 -2.84
C CYS A 14 11.76 11.93 -3.10
N ALA A 15 10.53 11.64 -3.45
CA ALA A 15 10.12 10.28 -3.84
C ALA A 15 10.59 9.88 -5.26
N ILE A 16 11.05 10.81 -6.07
CA ILE A 16 11.32 10.58 -7.51
C ILE A 16 12.79 10.78 -7.93
N PHE A 17 13.66 11.53 -7.23
CA PHE A 17 14.97 11.86 -7.80
C PHE A 17 16.16 12.01 -6.84
N THR A 18 17.14 11.11 -6.97
CA THR A 18 18.56 11.40 -6.83
C THR A 18 19.30 10.89 -8.07
N LEU A 19 19.52 11.75 -9.05
CA LEU A 19 20.37 11.48 -10.21
C LEU A 19 21.82 11.85 -9.91
N SER A 20 22.70 10.87 -10.03
CA SER A 20 24.14 11.13 -10.18
C SER A 20 24.49 11.11 -11.66
N PHE A 21 24.91 12.25 -12.19
CA PHE A 21 25.41 12.37 -13.56
C PHE A 21 26.79 11.73 -13.70
N CYS A 22 26.93 10.81 -14.63
CA CYS A 22 28.20 10.53 -15.28
C CYS A 22 27.97 10.78 -16.79
N SER A 23 28.55 11.86 -17.32
CA SER A 23 28.42 12.21 -18.72
C SER A 23 29.42 11.39 -19.56
N CYS A 24 28.90 10.52 -20.42
CA CYS A 24 29.59 10.09 -21.63
C CYS A 24 28.69 10.45 -22.82
N THR A 25 29.05 11.53 -23.51
CA THR A 25 28.42 11.91 -24.77
C THR A 25 28.99 11.06 -25.90
N ALA A 26 28.26 10.00 -26.28
CA ALA A 26 28.36 9.44 -27.62
C ALA A 26 27.02 9.71 -28.30
N ASP A 27 27.04 10.17 -29.56
CA ASP A 27 25.83 10.37 -30.38
C ASP A 27 25.03 9.08 -30.44
N LYS A 28 24.06 8.94 -29.54
CA LYS A 28 23.07 7.86 -29.56
C LYS A 28 22.00 8.26 -30.57
N LYS A 29 21.93 7.56 -31.71
CA LYS A 29 20.79 7.67 -32.63
C LYS A 29 19.50 7.49 -31.84
N ASP A 30 18.59 8.44 -31.96
CA ASP A 30 17.29 8.33 -31.27
C ASP A 30 16.52 7.12 -31.76
N LEU A 31 16.17 6.22 -30.82
CA LEU A 31 15.18 5.18 -31.09
C LEU A 31 13.87 5.92 -31.41
N ASP A 32 13.31 5.65 -32.59
CA ASP A 32 11.99 6.17 -32.93
C ASP A 32 10.94 5.45 -32.09
N LEU A 33 10.57 6.04 -30.96
CA LEU A 33 9.57 5.49 -30.06
C LEU A 33 8.19 5.35 -30.72
N LYS A 34 7.90 6.19 -31.71
CA LYS A 34 6.64 6.08 -32.49
C LYS A 34 6.57 4.78 -33.27
N SER A 35 7.71 4.15 -33.54
CA SER A 35 7.75 2.79 -34.12
C SER A 35 7.43 1.67 -33.12
N VAL A 36 7.44 1.98 -31.81
CA VAL A 36 7.24 1.00 -30.72
C VAL A 36 5.89 1.22 -30.04
N PHE A 37 5.49 2.48 -29.81
CA PHE A 37 4.28 2.85 -29.10
C PHE A 37 3.34 3.66 -29.97
N THR A 38 2.04 3.34 -29.87
CA THR A 38 0.98 4.06 -30.58
C THR A 38 0.78 5.47 -29.97
N ASP A 39 0.86 5.58 -28.64
CA ASP A 39 0.75 6.82 -27.91
C ASP A 39 1.95 7.00 -26.97
N THR A 40 2.90 7.83 -27.38
CA THR A 40 4.11 8.12 -26.59
C THR A 40 3.83 9.02 -25.39
N SER A 41 2.66 9.66 -25.32
CA SER A 41 2.29 10.54 -24.20
C SER A 41 1.99 9.78 -22.91
N LYS A 42 1.58 8.52 -23.03
CA LYS A 42 1.26 7.60 -21.92
C LYS A 42 2.41 6.65 -21.58
N VAL A 43 3.61 6.89 -22.09
CA VAL A 43 4.78 6.05 -21.86
C VAL A 43 5.84 6.80 -21.08
N SER A 44 6.34 6.19 -20.03
CA SER A 44 7.54 6.64 -19.32
C SER A 44 8.72 5.79 -19.76
N TYR A 45 9.81 6.39 -20.18
CA TYR A 45 10.99 5.64 -20.58
C TYR A 45 12.30 6.31 -20.20
N THR A 46 13.32 5.49 -20.03
CA THR A 46 14.69 5.89 -19.76
C THR A 46 15.68 5.13 -20.64
N ARG A 47 16.81 5.78 -20.95
CA ARG A 47 17.95 5.15 -21.63
C ARG A 47 19.05 4.72 -20.66
N GLU A 48 18.80 4.88 -19.38
CA GLU A 48 19.66 4.45 -18.30
C GLU A 48 19.01 3.31 -17.54
N TYR A 49 19.76 2.27 -17.23
CA TYR A 49 19.29 1.21 -16.36
C TYR A 49 19.91 1.27 -14.99
N VAL A 50 19.21 0.74 -14.00
CA VAL A 50 19.68 0.64 -12.64
C VAL A 50 20.10 -0.79 -12.33
N THR A 51 21.06 -0.95 -11.45
CA THR A 51 21.41 -2.26 -10.90
C THR A 51 20.84 -2.34 -9.49
N LEU A 52 19.91 -3.25 -9.27
CA LEU A 52 19.36 -3.55 -7.95
C LEU A 52 20.35 -4.42 -7.16
N LYS A 53 21.51 -3.85 -6.87
CA LYS A 53 22.63 -4.51 -6.20
C LYS A 53 22.95 -3.76 -4.91
N LYS A 54 23.07 -4.50 -3.81
CA LYS A 54 23.56 -3.94 -2.54
C LYS A 54 24.99 -3.42 -2.73
N ASN A 55 25.18 -2.12 -2.64
CA ASN A 55 26.52 -1.53 -2.69
C ASN A 55 27.11 -1.49 -1.27
N LYS A 56 28.35 -1.98 -1.11
CA LYS A 56 29.07 -1.95 0.17
C LYS A 56 29.22 -0.54 0.77
N LYS A 57 29.19 0.51 -0.07
CA LYS A 57 29.30 1.91 0.36
C LYS A 57 27.94 2.56 0.62
N ASN A 58 26.92 2.19 -0.15
CA ASN A 58 25.55 2.67 0.02
C ASN A 58 24.68 1.45 0.35
N LYS A 59 24.12 1.38 1.53
CA LYS A 59 23.24 0.28 1.98
C LYS A 59 21.95 0.16 1.16
N THR A 60 21.66 1.10 0.26
CA THR A 60 20.49 1.15 -0.61
C THR A 60 20.78 0.61 -1.99
N ASN A 61 19.92 -0.25 -2.50
CA ASN A 61 20.01 -0.83 -3.84
C ASN A 61 19.26 -0.01 -4.87
N ARG A 62 19.11 1.19 -4.89
CA ARG A 62 18.44 2.05 -5.91
C ARG A 62 17.10 1.52 -6.45
N TRP A 63 16.43 0.64 -5.72
CA TRP A 63 15.18 0.01 -6.15
C TRP A 63 14.08 1.03 -6.53
N ARG A 64 14.10 2.22 -5.90
CA ARG A 64 13.17 3.32 -6.18
C ARG A 64 13.30 3.90 -7.59
N GLN A 65 14.32 3.49 -8.34
CA GLN A 65 14.53 3.88 -9.74
C GLN A 65 14.10 2.76 -10.71
N GLY A 66 13.68 1.61 -10.21
CA GLY A 66 13.15 0.52 -10.99
C GLY A 66 11.76 0.80 -11.54
N MET A 67 11.38 0.03 -12.56
CA MET A 67 10.01 0.02 -13.06
C MET A 67 9.15 -0.84 -12.15
N VAL A 68 7.89 -0.49 -11.99
CA VAL A 68 6.94 -1.17 -11.10
C VAL A 68 5.74 -1.69 -11.86
N SER A 69 5.15 -2.76 -11.37
CA SER A 69 3.83 -3.27 -11.78
C SER A 69 3.13 -3.92 -10.60
N GLY A 70 1.80 -3.99 -10.65
CA GLY A 70 0.99 -4.57 -9.58
C GLY A 70 -0.49 -4.65 -9.96
N ASN A 71 -1.25 -5.36 -9.13
CA ASN A 71 -2.69 -5.52 -9.28
C ASN A 71 -3.48 -5.25 -7.97
N GLY A 72 -2.84 -4.57 -7.02
CA GLY A 72 -3.41 -4.30 -5.69
C GLY A 72 -3.07 -5.35 -4.63
N LEU A 73 -2.72 -6.59 -5.02
CA LEU A 73 -2.34 -7.68 -4.11
C LEU A 73 -0.87 -8.06 -4.29
N VAL A 74 -0.49 -8.43 -5.50
CA VAL A 74 0.88 -8.82 -5.85
C VAL A 74 1.48 -7.85 -6.86
N GLY A 75 2.80 -7.74 -6.86
CA GLY A 75 3.51 -6.88 -7.78
C GLY A 75 5.01 -7.11 -7.76
N TYR A 76 5.71 -6.32 -8.56
CA TYR A 76 7.17 -6.38 -8.63
C TYR A 76 7.80 -5.00 -8.88
N VAL A 77 9.07 -4.92 -8.54
CA VAL A 77 10.00 -3.89 -9.03
C VAL A 77 11.04 -4.58 -9.89
N THR A 78 11.31 -4.05 -11.09
CA THR A 78 12.39 -4.56 -11.95
C THR A 78 13.43 -3.51 -12.25
N SER A 79 14.70 -3.95 -12.34
CA SER A 79 15.83 -3.06 -12.68
C SER A 79 15.86 -2.63 -14.14
N GLY A 80 15.30 -3.44 -15.02
CA GLY A 80 15.39 -3.23 -16.46
C GLY A 80 16.78 -3.45 -17.04
N SER A 81 17.71 -4.07 -16.33
CA SER A 81 19.06 -4.33 -16.83
C SER A 81 19.05 -5.26 -18.05
N PRO A 82 19.78 -4.97 -19.12
CA PRO A 82 19.72 -5.77 -20.35
C PRO A 82 20.14 -7.22 -20.15
N TYR A 83 21.25 -7.49 -19.44
CA TYR A 83 21.85 -8.82 -19.33
C TYR A 83 21.74 -9.48 -17.96
N SER A 84 21.44 -8.71 -16.92
CA SER A 84 21.26 -9.23 -15.55
C SER A 84 20.12 -8.47 -14.90
N ASP A 85 18.89 -8.80 -15.30
CA ASP A 85 17.72 -8.18 -14.72
C ASP A 85 17.32 -8.80 -13.40
N THR A 86 16.65 -8.02 -12.61
CA THR A 86 16.26 -8.38 -11.26
C THR A 86 14.82 -7.97 -11.02
N PHE A 87 13.99 -8.92 -10.59
CA PHE A 87 12.62 -8.69 -10.19
C PHE A 87 12.49 -8.93 -8.69
N ILE A 88 12.11 -7.90 -7.94
CA ILE A 88 11.77 -8.02 -6.52
C ILE A 88 10.26 -8.09 -6.43
N PHE A 89 9.75 -9.24 -6.01
CA PHE A 89 8.31 -9.48 -5.90
C PHE A 89 7.78 -9.10 -4.52
N GLN A 90 6.53 -8.68 -4.46
CA GLN A 90 5.82 -8.31 -3.24
C GLN A 90 4.42 -8.90 -3.21
N ASN A 91 3.87 -8.97 -1.99
CA ASN A 91 2.47 -9.19 -1.72
C ASN A 91 2.04 -8.23 -0.61
N MET A 92 0.85 -7.64 -0.70
CA MET A 92 0.35 -6.64 0.26
C MET A 92 0.25 -7.18 1.70
N HIS A 93 0.19 -8.50 1.88
CA HIS A 93 0.18 -9.16 3.18
C HIS A 93 1.57 -9.46 3.76
N PHE A 94 2.65 -9.04 3.11
CA PHE A 94 4.00 -9.28 3.61
C PHE A 94 4.35 -8.34 4.75
N ILE A 95 4.02 -8.75 5.97
CA ILE A 95 4.41 -8.06 7.19
C ILE A 95 5.35 -8.94 8.01
N MET A 96 6.45 -8.36 8.50
CA MET A 96 7.48 -9.03 9.30
C MET A 96 7.10 -8.97 10.77
N PRO A 97 6.85 -10.11 11.43
CA PRO A 97 6.61 -10.12 12.87
C PRO A 97 7.84 -9.61 13.63
N ASN A 98 7.61 -9.08 14.81
CA ASN A 98 8.63 -8.71 15.77
C ASN A 98 8.27 -9.25 17.17
N GLU A 99 9.03 -8.87 18.21
CA GLU A 99 8.77 -9.31 19.59
C GLU A 99 7.54 -8.65 20.23
N ASN A 100 6.99 -7.61 19.61
CA ASN A 100 5.88 -6.84 20.18
C ASN A 100 4.54 -7.56 19.95
N GLN A 101 3.69 -7.50 20.94
CA GLN A 101 2.29 -7.90 20.83
C GLN A 101 1.48 -6.71 20.33
N ARG A 102 0.72 -6.92 19.25
CA ARG A 102 -0.15 -5.88 18.67
C ARG A 102 -1.46 -5.82 19.44
N THR A 103 -1.45 -5.18 20.60
CA THR A 103 -2.62 -4.96 21.45
C THR A 103 -2.73 -3.48 21.80
N CYS A 104 -3.96 -2.98 21.91
CA CYS A 104 -4.21 -1.65 22.43
C CYS A 104 -4.06 -1.68 23.97
N PRO A 105 -3.15 -0.89 24.56
CA PRO A 105 -3.08 -0.77 26.01
C PRO A 105 -4.38 -0.18 26.57
N ASP A 106 -4.93 -0.80 27.62
CA ASP A 106 -6.11 -0.25 28.29
C ASP A 106 -5.73 0.92 29.19
N THR A 107 -6.08 2.11 28.75
CA THR A 107 -5.80 3.40 29.40
C THR A 107 -7.09 4.17 29.71
N SER A 108 -8.24 3.52 29.63
CA SER A 108 -9.55 4.15 29.80
C SER A 108 -9.74 4.76 31.20
N ASP A 109 -9.19 4.14 32.23
CA ASP A 109 -9.23 4.63 33.62
C ASP A 109 -8.42 5.92 33.83
N GLU A 110 -7.48 6.24 32.92
CA GLU A 110 -6.65 7.43 32.99
C GLU A 110 -7.30 8.66 32.35
N LEU A 111 -8.30 8.47 31.50
CA LEU A 111 -8.90 9.52 30.66
C LEU A 111 -9.34 10.75 31.47
N GLU A 112 -10.01 10.53 32.60
CA GLU A 112 -10.48 11.64 33.46
C GLU A 112 -9.29 12.44 34.04
N THR A 113 -8.23 11.75 34.48
CA THR A 113 -7.01 12.38 34.96
C THR A 113 -6.34 13.22 33.88
N VAL A 114 -6.28 12.70 32.65
CA VAL A 114 -5.73 13.41 31.50
C VAL A 114 -6.53 14.69 31.21
N LYS A 115 -7.86 14.60 31.18
CA LYS A 115 -8.74 15.77 30.98
C LYS A 115 -8.47 16.86 32.04
N GLN A 116 -8.38 16.50 33.32
CA GLN A 116 -8.11 17.43 34.40
C GLN A 116 -6.71 18.04 34.32
N ASN A 117 -5.70 17.28 33.91
CA ASN A 117 -4.36 17.76 33.69
C ASN A 117 -4.30 18.82 32.58
N ILE A 118 -4.95 18.57 31.44
CA ILE A 118 -5.02 19.52 30.31
C ILE A 118 -5.68 20.83 30.77
N ILE A 119 -6.83 20.79 31.45
CA ILE A 119 -7.51 22.01 31.96
C ILE A 119 -6.61 22.76 32.91
N SER A 120 -5.84 22.07 33.74
CA SER A 120 -4.93 22.69 34.74
C SER A 120 -3.64 23.21 34.09
N GLY A 121 -3.45 23.07 32.77
CA GLY A 121 -2.21 23.46 32.10
C GLY A 121 -1.01 22.59 32.47
N LYS A 122 -1.24 21.37 32.93
CA LYS A 122 -0.18 20.40 33.22
C LYS A 122 0.15 19.58 31.99
N ASP A 123 1.42 19.22 31.89
CA ASP A 123 1.87 18.27 30.89
C ASP A 123 1.23 16.88 31.12
N ILE A 124 0.77 16.24 30.07
CA ILE A 124 0.33 14.85 30.08
C ILE A 124 1.45 13.96 29.55
N THR A 125 2.64 14.07 30.13
CA THR A 125 3.73 13.15 29.82
C THR A 125 3.32 11.75 30.23
N ASP A 126 3.43 10.85 29.29
CA ASP A 126 3.08 9.46 29.43
C ASP A 126 4.36 8.63 29.46
N ASP A 127 4.47 7.75 30.45
CA ASP A 127 5.52 6.74 30.53
C ASP A 127 5.17 5.50 29.67
N ALA A 128 4.13 5.60 28.84
CA ALA A 128 3.66 4.48 28.04
C ALA A 128 4.70 4.05 27.02
N SER A 129 4.83 2.75 26.87
CA SER A 129 5.73 2.13 25.91
C SER A 129 5.21 2.34 24.49
N TYR A 130 6.14 2.58 23.59
CA TYR A 130 5.89 2.62 22.16
C TYR A 130 6.16 1.23 21.59
N ASP A 131 5.09 0.54 21.19
CA ASP A 131 5.18 -0.69 20.44
C ASP A 131 4.86 -0.42 18.97
N ASP A 132 5.78 -0.76 18.07
CA ASP A 132 5.60 -0.53 16.66
C ASP A 132 4.79 -1.67 16.01
N VAL A 133 3.87 -1.35 15.10
CA VAL A 133 3.20 -2.34 14.26
C VAL A 133 4.20 -3.03 13.33
N TYR A 134 3.85 -4.20 12.80
CA TYR A 134 4.77 -4.98 11.99
C TYR A 134 5.11 -4.27 10.68
N ARG A 135 6.32 -4.52 10.18
CA ARG A 135 6.85 -3.84 9.00
C ARG A 135 6.52 -4.59 7.74
N TYR A 136 6.25 -3.84 6.69
CA TYR A 136 6.15 -4.37 5.34
C TYR A 136 7.53 -4.74 4.80
N HIS A 137 7.63 -5.88 4.11
CA HIS A 137 8.91 -6.41 3.62
C HIS A 137 8.84 -6.91 2.16
N PRO A 138 10.00 -6.99 1.46
CA PRO A 138 10.07 -7.58 0.13
C PRO A 138 9.98 -9.11 0.20
N GLY A 139 9.49 -9.72 -0.88
CA GLY A 139 9.48 -11.17 -1.06
C GLY A 139 10.78 -11.71 -1.66
N GLY A 140 10.66 -12.53 -2.71
CA GLY A 140 11.79 -13.09 -3.42
C GLY A 140 12.37 -12.14 -4.48
N GLN A 141 13.67 -12.21 -4.70
CA GLN A 141 14.37 -11.50 -5.77
C GLN A 141 14.81 -12.49 -6.86
N LEU A 142 14.07 -12.50 -7.98
CA LEU A 142 14.42 -13.32 -9.16
C LEU A 142 15.46 -12.60 -10.00
N ARG A 143 16.50 -13.30 -10.38
CA ARG A 143 17.54 -12.88 -11.32
C ARG A 143 17.34 -13.56 -12.65
N VAL A 144 17.40 -12.77 -13.72
CA VAL A 144 17.29 -13.21 -15.12
C VAL A 144 18.60 -12.84 -15.82
N GLU A 145 19.46 -13.82 -16.10
CA GLU A 145 20.80 -13.58 -16.63
C GLU A 145 20.94 -14.12 -18.06
N PHE A 146 21.40 -13.25 -18.94
CA PHE A 146 21.79 -13.55 -20.30
C PHE A 146 23.32 -13.53 -20.45
N GLU A 147 23.84 -14.10 -21.54
CA GLU A 147 25.23 -13.90 -21.92
C GLU A 147 25.46 -12.40 -22.20
N LYS A 148 26.51 -11.85 -21.60
CA LYS A 148 26.81 -10.43 -21.67
C LYS A 148 27.51 -10.07 -22.98
N HIS A 149 26.88 -9.20 -23.75
CA HIS A 149 27.45 -8.54 -24.91
C HIS A 149 27.52 -7.02 -24.68
N HIS A 150 27.81 -6.27 -25.71
CA HIS A 150 27.80 -4.80 -25.67
C HIS A 150 26.49 -4.29 -26.26
N GLU A 151 25.62 -3.78 -25.38
CA GLU A 151 24.30 -3.26 -25.78
C GLU A 151 24.40 -1.89 -26.47
N LYS A 152 23.52 -1.67 -27.40
CA LYS A 152 23.23 -0.40 -28.07
C LYS A 152 21.73 -0.16 -28.05
N ASP A 153 21.34 1.08 -28.29
CA ASP A 153 19.93 1.47 -28.46
C ASP A 153 19.04 0.97 -27.29
N TYR A 154 19.63 0.96 -26.07
CA TYR A 154 18.93 0.51 -24.89
C TYR A 154 17.80 1.47 -24.52
N VAL A 155 16.63 0.90 -24.17
CA VAL A 155 15.50 1.58 -23.53
C VAL A 155 14.81 0.65 -22.56
N SER A 156 14.46 1.16 -21.39
CA SER A 156 13.47 0.57 -20.52
C SER A 156 12.28 1.50 -20.38
N TYR A 157 11.09 0.94 -20.27
CA TYR A 157 9.85 1.72 -20.30
C TYR A 157 8.76 1.13 -19.43
N THR A 158 7.84 2.01 -19.02
CA THR A 158 6.53 1.63 -18.52
C THR A 158 5.48 2.22 -19.47
N ASP A 159 4.73 1.37 -20.12
CA ASP A 159 3.56 1.72 -20.89
C ASP A 159 2.35 1.73 -19.93
N TYR A 160 1.91 2.93 -19.59
CA TYR A 160 0.82 3.11 -18.64
C TYR A 160 -0.54 2.68 -19.20
N GLU A 161 -0.73 2.77 -20.52
CA GLU A 161 -1.98 2.39 -21.17
C GLU A 161 -2.21 0.87 -21.15
N THR A 162 -1.13 0.10 -21.32
CA THR A 162 -1.20 -1.38 -21.32
C THR A 162 -0.74 -2.00 -20.01
N SER A 163 -0.34 -1.17 -19.04
CA SER A 163 0.20 -1.62 -17.74
C SER A 163 1.42 -2.54 -17.86
N GLN A 164 2.22 -2.37 -18.91
CA GLN A 164 3.40 -3.19 -19.17
C GLN A 164 4.68 -2.43 -18.82
N THR A 165 5.64 -3.13 -18.20
CA THR A 165 7.04 -2.73 -18.19
C THR A 165 7.80 -3.47 -19.26
N GLY A 166 8.80 -2.82 -19.85
CA GLY A 166 9.57 -3.46 -20.89
C GLY A 166 11.02 -3.00 -20.97
N VAL A 167 11.84 -3.84 -21.59
CA VAL A 167 13.24 -3.60 -21.89
C VAL A 167 13.51 -3.98 -23.32
N ARG A 168 14.14 -3.07 -24.06
CA ARG A 168 14.56 -3.32 -25.44
C ARG A 168 15.99 -2.80 -25.63
N TYR A 169 16.82 -3.60 -26.27
CA TYR A 169 18.20 -3.24 -26.62
C TYR A 169 18.64 -4.02 -27.84
N THR A 170 19.71 -3.55 -28.49
CA THR A 170 20.33 -4.21 -29.64
C THR A 170 21.76 -4.60 -29.26
N ASP A 171 22.21 -5.77 -29.68
CA ASP A 171 23.57 -6.23 -29.57
C ASP A 171 24.03 -6.93 -30.86
N THR A 172 25.12 -7.70 -30.81
CA THR A 172 25.64 -8.44 -31.97
C THR A 172 24.68 -9.50 -32.51
N ASP A 173 23.76 -10.00 -31.67
CA ASP A 173 22.80 -11.05 -31.98
C ASP A 173 21.43 -10.49 -32.45
N GLY A 174 21.27 -9.16 -32.55
CA GLY A 174 20.07 -8.48 -32.99
C GLY A 174 19.40 -7.68 -31.89
N THR A 175 18.11 -7.39 -32.06
CA THR A 175 17.32 -6.66 -31.07
C THR A 175 16.59 -7.64 -30.18
N TRP A 176 16.73 -7.45 -28.88
CA TRP A 176 16.07 -8.23 -27.84
C TRP A 176 14.95 -7.41 -27.19
N GLU A 177 13.87 -8.09 -26.82
CA GLU A 177 12.77 -7.48 -26.11
C GLU A 177 12.31 -8.38 -24.95
N ARG A 178 11.98 -7.77 -23.83
CA ARG A 178 11.37 -8.38 -22.65
C ARG A 178 10.22 -7.51 -22.19
N LYS A 179 9.05 -8.11 -21.97
CA LYS A 179 7.83 -7.42 -21.51
C LYS A 179 7.28 -8.11 -20.28
N SER A 180 6.72 -7.34 -19.38
CA SER A 180 6.16 -7.87 -18.14
C SER A 180 4.95 -7.05 -17.70
N PHE A 181 3.96 -7.72 -17.10
CA PHE A 181 2.84 -7.09 -16.42
C PHE A 181 2.38 -7.94 -15.23
N THR A 182 1.61 -7.35 -14.32
CA THR A 182 0.92 -8.08 -13.27
C THR A 182 -0.56 -8.17 -13.61
N SER A 183 -1.07 -9.40 -13.78
CA SER A 183 -2.44 -9.64 -14.22
C SER A 183 -3.46 -9.30 -13.14
N MET A 184 -4.42 -8.42 -13.44
CA MET A 184 -5.61 -8.20 -12.62
C MET A 184 -6.60 -9.37 -12.70
N ALA A 185 -6.54 -10.15 -13.80
CA ALA A 185 -7.46 -11.26 -14.05
C ALA A 185 -7.01 -12.57 -13.39
N ASP A 186 -5.71 -12.75 -13.14
CA ASP A 186 -5.15 -14.03 -12.71
C ASP A 186 -4.34 -13.95 -11.40
N GLY A 187 -4.11 -12.76 -10.86
CA GLY A 187 -3.36 -12.59 -9.60
C GLY A 187 -1.87 -12.96 -9.67
N VAL A 188 -1.26 -12.94 -10.85
CA VAL A 188 0.13 -13.33 -11.08
C VAL A 188 0.88 -12.29 -11.91
N SER A 189 2.20 -12.27 -11.80
CA SER A 189 3.06 -11.50 -12.70
C SER A 189 3.53 -12.38 -13.86
N ILE A 190 3.48 -11.85 -15.09
CA ILE A 190 3.82 -12.58 -16.31
C ILE A 190 4.91 -11.80 -17.04
N THR A 191 6.03 -12.49 -17.35
CA THR A 191 7.14 -11.95 -18.15
C THR A 191 7.34 -12.77 -19.40
N GLU A 192 7.40 -12.11 -20.55
CA GLU A 192 7.75 -12.68 -21.84
C GLU A 192 9.17 -12.28 -22.24
N LEU A 193 9.96 -13.26 -22.66
CA LEU A 193 11.28 -13.07 -23.26
C LEU A 193 11.26 -13.78 -24.61
N THR A 194 11.66 -13.09 -25.67
CA THR A 194 11.64 -13.64 -27.03
C THR A 194 13.04 -13.78 -27.61
N ALA A 195 13.19 -14.61 -28.63
CA ALA A 195 14.37 -14.65 -29.49
C ALA A 195 14.64 -13.26 -30.09
N SER A 196 15.89 -12.99 -30.43
CA SER A 196 16.27 -11.72 -31.05
C SER A 196 15.62 -11.52 -32.43
N SER A 197 15.58 -10.28 -32.88
CA SER A 197 15.06 -9.92 -34.20
C SER A 197 15.80 -10.61 -35.37
N SER A 198 17.02 -11.10 -35.15
CA SER A 198 17.76 -11.90 -36.14
C SER A 198 17.44 -13.41 -36.11
N GLY A 199 16.57 -13.86 -35.17
CA GLY A 199 16.25 -15.25 -34.96
C GLY A 199 17.24 -15.99 -34.07
N LYS A 200 18.13 -15.29 -33.38
CA LYS A 200 19.00 -15.90 -32.36
C LYS A 200 18.15 -16.32 -31.16
N LYS A 201 18.17 -17.62 -30.87
CA LYS A 201 17.40 -18.20 -29.77
C LYS A 201 17.92 -17.76 -28.42
N ALA A 202 16.99 -17.52 -27.48
CA ALA A 202 17.30 -17.09 -26.13
C ALA A 202 17.94 -18.23 -25.32
N THR A 203 18.96 -17.87 -24.56
CA THR A 203 19.53 -18.70 -23.49
C THR A 203 19.64 -17.86 -22.25
N VAL A 204 18.96 -18.30 -21.17
CA VAL A 204 18.85 -17.55 -19.95
C VAL A 204 19.11 -18.43 -18.72
N THR A 205 19.76 -17.88 -17.71
CA THR A 205 19.88 -18.48 -16.39
C THR A 205 18.97 -17.75 -15.42
N LEU A 206 18.13 -18.52 -14.73
CA LEU A 206 17.16 -18.04 -13.75
C LEU A 206 17.57 -18.54 -12.36
N SER A 207 17.61 -17.65 -11.40
CA SER A 207 17.88 -18.01 -10.00
C SER A 207 17.25 -17.02 -9.04
N TYR A 208 16.96 -17.45 -7.82
CA TYR A 208 16.62 -16.51 -6.74
C TYR A 208 17.89 -16.10 -5.99
N ASP A 209 18.02 -14.80 -5.75
CA ASP A 209 19.08 -14.25 -4.89
C ASP A 209 18.81 -14.59 -3.42
N ASP A 210 19.83 -14.45 -2.58
CA ASP A 210 19.63 -14.55 -1.13
C ASP A 210 18.86 -13.33 -0.61
N ILE A 211 17.84 -13.56 0.21
CA ILE A 211 17.04 -12.48 0.76
C ILE A 211 17.84 -11.46 1.57
N SER A 212 18.96 -11.93 2.19
CA SER A 212 19.91 -11.10 2.91
C SER A 212 20.71 -10.14 2.02
N THR A 213 20.64 -10.27 0.70
CA THR A 213 21.30 -9.35 -0.24
C THR A 213 20.49 -8.11 -0.55
N LEU A 214 19.21 -8.09 -0.23
CA LEU A 214 18.40 -6.88 -0.31
C LEU A 214 18.87 -5.83 0.70
N ALA A 215 18.58 -4.56 0.41
CA ALA A 215 19.06 -3.45 1.22
C ALA A 215 18.51 -3.53 2.65
N ASN A 216 19.30 -3.03 3.60
CA ASN A 216 18.95 -2.90 5.01
C ASN A 216 18.61 -4.21 5.75
N PHE A 217 18.91 -5.37 5.18
CA PHE A 217 18.80 -6.65 5.87
C PHE A 217 19.79 -6.74 7.04
N GLY A 218 19.32 -7.17 8.20
CA GLY A 218 20.13 -7.30 9.41
C GLY A 218 20.21 -6.03 10.28
N ASP A 219 19.51 -4.98 9.89
CA ASP A 219 19.35 -3.78 10.73
C ASP A 219 18.18 -3.94 11.75
N SER A 220 17.47 -5.09 11.74
CA SER A 220 16.38 -5.47 12.63
C SER A 220 16.21 -6.99 12.72
N ASP A 221 15.03 -7.46 13.04
CA ASP A 221 14.73 -8.88 13.33
C ASP A 221 14.82 -9.82 12.14
N GLU A 222 14.96 -9.29 10.92
CA GLU A 222 15.10 -10.09 9.69
C GLU A 222 16.27 -11.08 9.72
N VAL A 223 17.28 -10.84 10.54
CA VAL A 223 18.43 -11.76 10.71
C VAL A 223 18.02 -13.16 11.15
N ASN A 224 16.89 -13.29 11.82
CA ASN A 224 16.33 -14.56 12.28
C ASN A 224 15.39 -15.23 11.25
N LEU A 225 15.14 -14.58 10.11
CA LEU A 225 14.33 -15.13 9.04
C LEU A 225 15.04 -16.33 8.40
N ARG A 226 14.41 -17.50 8.41
CA ARG A 226 14.92 -18.72 7.80
C ARG A 226 14.32 -18.88 6.41
N TYR A 227 15.11 -19.27 5.44
CA TYR A 227 14.62 -19.45 4.08
C TYR A 227 15.33 -20.57 3.34
N LYS A 228 14.66 -21.09 2.33
CA LYS A 228 15.22 -22.07 1.39
C LYS A 228 14.87 -21.69 -0.04
N LYS A 229 15.74 -22.07 -0.95
CA LYS A 229 15.51 -21.99 -2.38
C LYS A 229 15.03 -23.34 -2.88
N VAL A 230 13.98 -23.36 -3.66
CA VAL A 230 13.35 -24.55 -4.22
C VAL A 230 13.48 -24.54 -5.74
N THR A 231 13.75 -25.68 -6.35
CA THR A 231 13.85 -25.81 -7.80
C THR A 231 13.40 -27.20 -8.22
N ALA A 232 12.40 -27.28 -9.10
CA ALA A 232 11.93 -28.56 -9.64
C ALA A 232 13.04 -29.31 -10.36
N SER A 233 13.04 -30.62 -10.25
CA SER A 233 14.07 -31.49 -10.87
C SER A 233 14.06 -31.39 -12.40
N ASP A 234 12.89 -31.13 -13.01
CA ASP A 234 12.71 -30.95 -14.45
C ASP A 234 12.86 -29.48 -14.91
N GLY A 235 13.18 -28.57 -13.97
CA GLY A 235 13.28 -27.14 -14.24
C GLY A 235 11.96 -26.44 -14.55
N SER A 236 10.81 -27.00 -14.19
CA SER A 236 9.50 -26.40 -14.46
C SER A 236 9.22 -25.19 -13.58
N TYR A 237 9.77 -25.13 -12.38
CA TYR A 237 9.68 -23.97 -11.50
C TYR A 237 10.93 -23.79 -10.62
N LEU A 238 11.09 -22.59 -10.11
CA LEU A 238 12.02 -22.24 -9.04
C LEU A 238 11.36 -21.22 -8.11
N GLY A 239 11.87 -21.12 -6.88
CA GLY A 239 11.29 -20.21 -5.90
C GLY A 239 12.14 -20.07 -4.65
N ILE A 240 11.61 -19.26 -3.74
CA ILE A 240 12.10 -19.10 -2.39
C ILE A 240 10.93 -19.26 -1.43
N VAL A 241 11.17 -19.94 -0.31
CA VAL A 241 10.23 -20.09 0.79
C VAL A 241 10.90 -19.63 2.07
N ALA A 242 10.22 -18.85 2.88
CA ALA A 242 10.76 -18.32 4.11
C ALA A 242 9.78 -18.52 5.28
N HIS A 243 10.35 -18.86 6.44
CA HIS A 243 9.64 -18.97 7.69
C HIS A 243 9.95 -17.75 8.56
N TYR A 244 8.91 -17.07 9.04
CA TYR A 244 9.06 -15.93 9.94
C TYR A 244 9.69 -16.36 11.27
N PRO A 245 10.45 -15.47 11.93
CA PRO A 245 10.94 -15.71 13.27
C PRO A 245 9.78 -16.01 14.23
N ASP A 246 9.99 -17.01 15.10
CA ASP A 246 9.01 -17.41 16.11
C ASP A 246 9.27 -16.65 17.43
N TYR A 247 8.80 -15.43 17.51
CA TYR A 247 8.89 -14.63 18.72
C TYR A 247 7.80 -15.02 19.74
N LYS A 248 8.18 -15.04 21.02
CA LYS A 248 7.28 -15.50 22.11
C LYS A 248 5.93 -14.76 22.13
N ASN A 249 5.96 -13.46 21.88
CA ASN A 249 4.78 -12.60 21.94
C ASN A 249 4.15 -12.34 20.57
N SER A 250 4.77 -12.80 19.48
CA SER A 250 4.23 -12.60 18.13
C SER A 250 2.97 -13.42 17.92
N GLU A 251 1.99 -12.82 17.27
CA GLU A 251 0.76 -13.51 16.81
C GLU A 251 1.01 -14.34 15.56
N LEU A 252 2.10 -14.08 14.83
CA LEU A 252 2.46 -14.73 13.57
C LEU A 252 3.44 -15.90 13.77
N LYS A 253 3.23 -16.69 14.82
CA LYS A 253 3.97 -17.95 15.02
C LYS A 253 3.70 -18.91 13.88
N ASN A 254 4.72 -19.64 13.45
CA ASN A 254 4.66 -20.60 12.35
C ASN A 254 4.29 -20.01 10.98
N GLY A 255 4.15 -18.72 10.87
CA GLY A 255 3.85 -18.05 9.59
C GLY A 255 5.07 -17.97 8.68
N GLY A 256 4.81 -17.64 7.41
CA GLY A 256 5.86 -17.47 6.43
C GLY A 256 5.33 -17.05 5.08
N TYR A 257 6.19 -17.11 4.06
CA TYR A 257 5.80 -16.75 2.70
C TYR A 257 6.58 -17.55 1.66
N ALA A 258 6.09 -17.54 0.44
CA ALA A 258 6.81 -18.04 -0.72
C ALA A 258 6.71 -17.07 -1.90
N THR A 259 7.74 -17.09 -2.75
CA THR A 259 7.70 -16.50 -4.08
C THR A 259 8.15 -17.56 -5.07
N VAL A 260 7.30 -17.91 -6.02
CA VAL A 260 7.54 -19.01 -6.96
C VAL A 260 7.36 -18.51 -8.40
N THR A 261 8.29 -18.89 -9.27
CA THR A 261 8.24 -18.64 -10.72
C THR A 261 8.12 -19.96 -11.46
N TYR A 262 7.06 -20.10 -12.26
CA TYR A 262 6.82 -21.22 -13.17
C TYR A 262 7.30 -20.85 -14.58
N ILE A 263 7.92 -21.80 -15.29
CA ILE A 263 8.60 -21.57 -16.55
C ILE A 263 7.90 -22.34 -17.68
N VAL A 264 7.36 -21.60 -18.65
CA VAL A 264 6.84 -22.15 -19.91
C VAL A 264 7.77 -21.73 -21.04
N THR A 265 8.22 -22.68 -21.87
CA THR A 265 9.16 -22.42 -22.97
C THR A 265 9.18 -23.56 -23.96
N ASP A 266 9.55 -23.28 -25.20
CA ASP A 266 9.89 -24.24 -26.26
C ASP A 266 11.38 -24.67 -26.19
N GLY A 267 12.19 -23.99 -25.36
CA GLY A 267 13.59 -24.32 -25.14
C GLY A 267 13.81 -25.47 -24.16
N LYS A 268 15.04 -25.97 -24.08
CA LYS A 268 15.44 -27.00 -23.12
C LYS A 268 15.59 -26.37 -21.73
N LYS A 269 14.86 -26.90 -20.73
CA LYS A 269 15.02 -26.56 -19.31
C LYS A 269 15.98 -27.55 -18.62
N GLU A 270 16.81 -27.03 -17.73
CA GLU A 270 17.76 -27.83 -16.96
C GLU A 270 17.99 -27.20 -15.58
N LYS A 271 17.77 -27.98 -14.51
CA LYS A 271 18.18 -27.58 -13.16
C LYS A 271 19.71 -27.54 -13.11
N ILE A 272 20.26 -26.46 -12.61
CA ILE A 272 21.71 -26.27 -12.51
C ILE A 272 22.11 -25.85 -11.09
N SER A 273 23.36 -26.12 -10.74
CA SER A 273 24.03 -25.54 -9.58
C SER A 273 24.82 -24.30 -10.01
N LEU A 274 24.77 -23.27 -9.19
CA LEU A 274 25.45 -22.00 -9.41
C LEU A 274 26.45 -21.78 -8.27
N ASP A 275 27.69 -21.56 -8.61
CA ASP A 275 28.73 -21.15 -7.67
C ASP A 275 28.93 -19.65 -7.71
N LYS A 276 29.14 -19.02 -6.56
CA LYS A 276 29.48 -17.61 -6.50
C LYS A 276 30.81 -17.35 -7.22
N LYS A 277 30.78 -16.76 -8.41
CA LYS A 277 31.97 -16.55 -9.25
C LYS A 277 32.32 -15.08 -9.50
N THR A 278 31.42 -14.13 -9.22
CA THR A 278 31.60 -12.72 -9.56
C THR A 278 31.09 -11.79 -8.47
N ASP A 279 31.54 -10.53 -8.50
CA ASP A 279 31.01 -9.48 -7.63
C ASP A 279 29.51 -9.15 -7.90
N GLU A 280 28.96 -9.65 -9.01
CA GLU A 280 27.56 -9.45 -9.39
C GLU A 280 26.63 -10.51 -8.78
N SER A 281 27.18 -11.64 -8.30
CA SER A 281 26.38 -12.67 -7.61
C SER A 281 25.75 -12.12 -6.34
N GLN A 282 24.44 -12.39 -6.18
CA GLN A 282 23.64 -11.97 -5.03
C GLN A 282 23.23 -13.16 -4.16
N PHE A 283 24.15 -14.12 -3.99
CA PHE A 283 23.98 -15.26 -3.10
C PHE A 283 25.33 -15.64 -2.46
N PHE A 284 25.24 -16.34 -1.34
CA PHE A 284 26.40 -16.81 -0.58
C PHE A 284 26.50 -18.35 -0.68
N GLY A 285 27.71 -18.86 -1.00
CA GLY A 285 27.91 -20.28 -1.18
C GLY A 285 27.28 -20.82 -2.47
N GLU A 286 26.70 -22.01 -2.41
CA GLU A 286 26.01 -22.65 -3.54
C GLU A 286 24.61 -22.11 -3.72
N ASN A 287 24.16 -22.04 -4.96
CA ASN A 287 22.80 -21.68 -5.31
C ASN A 287 22.25 -22.66 -6.36
N THR A 288 20.95 -22.77 -6.43
CA THR A 288 20.25 -23.56 -7.45
C THR A 288 19.52 -22.63 -8.41
N GLY A 289 19.41 -23.02 -9.66
CA GLY A 289 18.72 -22.27 -10.68
C GLY A 289 18.22 -23.15 -11.81
N VAL A 290 17.62 -22.52 -12.81
CA VAL A 290 17.19 -23.16 -14.05
C VAL A 290 17.87 -22.48 -15.23
N LYS A 291 18.54 -23.26 -16.08
CA LYS A 291 19.01 -22.81 -17.39
C LYS A 291 17.99 -23.18 -18.45
N VAL A 292 17.52 -22.19 -19.18
CA VAL A 292 16.71 -22.37 -20.39
C VAL A 292 17.63 -22.13 -21.59
N SER A 293 17.68 -23.04 -22.54
CA SER A 293 18.58 -22.94 -23.69
C SER A 293 17.86 -23.12 -25.00
N GLY A 294 18.17 -22.27 -25.97
CA GLY A 294 17.71 -22.41 -27.35
C GLY A 294 16.22 -22.16 -27.54
N ALA A 295 15.64 -21.23 -26.81
CA ALA A 295 14.23 -20.90 -26.85
C ALA A 295 13.90 -19.81 -27.88
N ASP A 296 12.79 -19.95 -28.59
CA ASP A 296 12.17 -18.88 -29.33
C ASP A 296 11.37 -17.98 -28.39
N SER A 297 10.80 -18.56 -27.33
CA SER A 297 10.11 -17.82 -26.27
C SER A 297 10.25 -18.47 -24.90
N ILE A 298 10.28 -17.63 -23.88
CA ILE A 298 10.31 -18.02 -22.46
C ILE A 298 9.28 -17.15 -21.74
N TYR A 299 8.39 -17.80 -21.01
CA TYR A 299 7.39 -17.13 -20.19
C TYR A 299 7.63 -17.47 -18.72
N LEU A 300 7.77 -16.44 -17.90
CA LEU A 300 7.92 -16.55 -16.45
C LEU A 300 6.63 -16.10 -15.80
N ILE A 301 5.95 -17.00 -15.12
CA ILE A 301 4.70 -16.73 -14.41
C ILE A 301 5.02 -16.81 -12.93
N THR A 302 4.85 -15.72 -12.19
CA THR A 302 5.30 -15.60 -10.79
C THR A 302 4.16 -15.18 -9.88
N VAL A 303 4.08 -15.80 -8.72
CA VAL A 303 3.21 -15.41 -7.61
C VAL A 303 4.03 -15.33 -6.32
N SER A 304 3.64 -14.40 -5.47
CA SER A 304 4.10 -14.31 -4.08
C SER A 304 2.89 -14.49 -3.17
N ASP A 305 3.02 -15.35 -2.17
CA ASP A 305 1.93 -15.65 -1.25
C ASP A 305 2.43 -15.79 0.18
N ARG A 306 1.51 -15.63 1.14
CA ARG A 306 1.76 -15.71 2.56
C ARG A 306 0.92 -16.82 3.19
N THR A 307 1.46 -17.48 4.21
CA THR A 307 0.71 -18.38 5.08
C THR A 307 0.86 -17.98 6.54
N TYR A 308 -0.20 -18.21 7.33
CA TYR A 308 -0.19 -18.04 8.77
C TYR A 308 0.27 -19.29 9.52
N ASP A 309 0.30 -20.45 8.86
CA ASP A 309 0.79 -21.69 9.41
C ASP A 309 1.64 -22.45 8.36
N MET A 310 2.93 -22.47 8.59
CA MET A 310 3.92 -23.18 7.76
C MET A 310 4.42 -24.46 8.49
N GLY A 311 3.90 -24.74 9.66
CA GLY A 311 4.40 -25.79 10.55
C GLY A 311 5.45 -25.30 11.56
N ALA A 312 5.96 -26.19 12.39
CA ALA A 312 6.87 -25.81 13.46
C ALA A 312 8.21 -25.28 12.91
N TYR A 313 8.70 -24.20 13.49
CA TYR A 313 9.99 -23.58 13.10
C TYR A 313 11.15 -24.57 13.11
N SER A 314 11.21 -25.50 14.07
CA SER A 314 12.23 -26.54 14.17
C SER A 314 12.22 -27.54 13.00
N ASP A 315 11.07 -27.76 12.39
CA ASP A 315 10.90 -28.71 11.28
C ASP A 315 11.15 -28.08 9.92
N PHE A 316 11.13 -26.75 9.83
CA PHE A 316 11.38 -26.03 8.59
C PHE A 316 12.67 -26.45 7.88
N ASP A 317 13.77 -26.63 8.61
CA ASP A 317 15.05 -27.02 8.05
C ASP A 317 15.11 -28.47 7.56
N LYS A 318 14.25 -29.34 8.08
CA LYS A 318 14.21 -30.75 7.73
C LYS A 318 13.22 -31.07 6.62
N THR A 319 12.30 -30.14 6.34
CA THR A 319 11.27 -30.30 5.33
C THR A 319 11.84 -30.01 3.94
N GLU A 320 11.52 -30.84 2.97
CA GLU A 320 11.90 -30.67 1.56
C GLU A 320 10.74 -30.14 0.72
N GLU A 321 9.51 -30.36 1.15
CA GLU A 321 8.29 -29.91 0.49
C GLU A 321 7.49 -29.01 1.42
N TYR A 322 6.98 -27.90 0.89
CA TYR A 322 6.23 -26.89 1.63
C TYR A 322 4.84 -26.72 1.00
N PRO A 323 3.76 -26.83 1.77
CA PRO A 323 2.39 -26.64 1.25
C PRO A 323 2.24 -25.35 0.44
N ILE A 324 2.67 -24.22 0.97
CA ILE A 324 2.58 -22.91 0.29
C ILE A 324 3.29 -22.90 -1.08
N VAL A 325 4.41 -23.61 -1.23
CA VAL A 325 5.09 -23.74 -2.54
C VAL A 325 4.24 -24.57 -3.49
N SER A 326 3.63 -25.65 -3.01
CA SER A 326 2.75 -26.52 -3.80
C SER A 326 1.50 -25.77 -4.26
N ASP A 327 0.92 -24.94 -3.39
CA ASP A 327 -0.23 -24.09 -3.69
C ASP A 327 0.12 -23.03 -4.75
N CYS A 328 1.27 -22.36 -4.59
CA CYS A 328 1.79 -21.45 -5.61
C CYS A 328 1.98 -22.14 -6.95
N VAL A 329 2.63 -23.33 -6.97
CA VAL A 329 2.84 -24.10 -8.22
C VAL A 329 1.51 -24.51 -8.85
N SER A 330 0.52 -24.90 -8.03
CA SER A 330 -0.83 -25.24 -8.52
C SER A 330 -1.49 -24.05 -9.23
N THR A 331 -1.47 -22.87 -8.58
CA THR A 331 -1.99 -21.63 -9.16
C THR A 331 -1.30 -21.28 -10.47
N LEU A 332 0.04 -21.29 -10.48
CA LEU A 332 0.84 -20.93 -11.64
C LEU A 332 0.66 -21.91 -12.81
N SER A 333 0.59 -23.21 -12.51
CA SER A 333 0.34 -24.24 -13.54
C SER A 333 -1.07 -24.15 -14.13
N ALA A 334 -2.06 -23.75 -13.32
CA ALA A 334 -3.42 -23.49 -13.81
C ALA A 334 -3.46 -22.31 -14.78
N VAL A 335 -2.75 -21.20 -14.47
CA VAL A 335 -2.60 -20.05 -15.38
C VAL A 335 -1.84 -20.45 -16.64
N ALA A 336 -0.74 -21.19 -16.51
CA ALA A 336 0.01 -21.71 -17.66
C ALA A 336 -0.86 -22.60 -18.58
N LYS A 337 -1.74 -23.41 -18.00
CA LYS A 337 -2.70 -24.23 -18.74
C LYS A 337 -3.82 -23.40 -19.39
N LYS A 338 -4.35 -22.40 -18.67
CA LYS A 338 -5.42 -21.50 -19.16
C LYS A 338 -5.03 -20.82 -20.48
N TYR A 339 -3.79 -20.38 -20.59
CA TYR A 339 -3.25 -19.68 -21.76
C TYR A 339 -2.27 -20.56 -22.58
N GLY A 340 -2.23 -21.85 -22.31
CA GLY A 340 -1.35 -22.79 -23.01
C GLY A 340 -1.74 -22.97 -24.49
N THR A 341 -0.72 -22.99 -25.34
CA THR A 341 -0.86 -23.27 -26.79
C THR A 341 0.03 -24.45 -27.19
N SER A 342 -0.13 -24.98 -28.42
CA SER A 342 0.77 -25.99 -28.95
C SER A 342 2.22 -25.52 -29.11
N GLY A 343 2.44 -24.19 -29.09
CA GLY A 343 3.75 -23.54 -29.20
C GLY A 343 4.27 -22.89 -27.94
N GLY A 344 3.57 -23.01 -26.77
CA GLY A 344 3.97 -22.41 -25.53
C GLY A 344 2.82 -21.72 -24.79
N PHE A 345 2.89 -20.41 -24.60
CA PHE A 345 1.93 -19.60 -23.81
C PHE A 345 1.43 -18.41 -24.64
N ASP A 346 0.13 -18.16 -24.62
CA ASP A 346 -0.49 -17.02 -25.31
C ASP A 346 -0.45 -15.76 -24.42
N TYR A 347 0.68 -15.08 -24.42
CA TYR A 347 0.89 -13.82 -23.71
C TYR A 347 -0.12 -12.74 -24.11
N LYS A 348 -0.48 -12.67 -25.39
CA LYS A 348 -1.41 -11.64 -25.90
C LYS A 348 -2.80 -11.82 -25.33
N THR A 349 -3.29 -13.07 -25.27
CA THR A 349 -4.59 -13.36 -24.66
C THR A 349 -4.55 -13.09 -23.15
N ALA A 350 -3.48 -13.47 -22.43
CA ALA A 350 -3.34 -13.16 -21.02
C ALA A 350 -3.32 -11.64 -20.76
N LEU A 351 -2.60 -10.89 -21.57
CA LEU A 351 -2.61 -9.42 -21.51
C LEU A 351 -4.00 -8.84 -21.82
N ALA A 352 -4.71 -9.37 -22.82
CA ALA A 352 -6.06 -8.90 -23.17
C ALA A 352 -7.06 -9.11 -22.02
N GLU A 353 -6.97 -10.23 -21.28
CA GLU A 353 -7.82 -10.45 -20.10
C GLU A 353 -7.50 -9.45 -18.96
N HIS A 354 -6.22 -9.15 -18.74
CA HIS A 354 -5.81 -8.08 -17.83
C HIS A 354 -6.37 -6.71 -18.25
N LEU A 355 -6.25 -6.36 -19.52
CA LEU A 355 -6.68 -5.08 -20.07
C LEU A 355 -8.19 -4.86 -19.98
N LYS A 356 -9.01 -5.91 -20.02
CA LYS A 356 -10.46 -5.79 -19.80
C LYS A 356 -10.81 -5.19 -18.43
N LEU A 357 -9.97 -5.42 -17.43
CA LEU A 357 -10.16 -4.89 -16.06
C LEU A 357 -9.41 -3.58 -15.84
N TYR A 358 -8.24 -3.42 -16.44
CA TYR A 358 -7.37 -2.28 -16.24
C TYR A 358 -7.75 -1.04 -17.08
N GLN A 359 -7.87 -1.23 -18.41
CA GLN A 359 -8.05 -0.12 -19.36
C GLN A 359 -9.30 0.73 -19.10
N PRO A 360 -10.49 0.16 -18.81
CA PRO A 360 -11.67 0.99 -18.54
C PRO A 360 -11.45 1.97 -17.40
N GLN A 361 -10.63 1.64 -16.44
CA GLN A 361 -10.30 2.50 -15.32
C GLN A 361 -9.19 3.50 -15.66
N PHE A 362 -8.16 3.06 -16.39
CA PHE A 362 -7.07 3.95 -16.79
C PHE A 362 -7.53 5.02 -17.76
N ASP A 363 -8.37 4.66 -18.73
CA ASP A 363 -8.87 5.56 -19.77
C ASP A 363 -10.11 6.37 -19.34
N ALA A 364 -10.68 6.12 -18.15
CA ALA A 364 -11.86 6.82 -17.67
C ALA A 364 -11.69 8.34 -17.54
N VAL A 365 -10.46 8.80 -17.32
CA VAL A 365 -10.09 10.23 -17.33
C VAL A 365 -8.78 10.39 -18.09
N THR A 366 -8.76 11.30 -19.04
CA THR A 366 -7.59 11.67 -19.83
C THR A 366 -7.14 13.09 -19.57
N LEU A 367 -5.83 13.32 -19.59
CA LEU A 367 -5.21 14.64 -19.50
C LEU A 367 -4.30 14.84 -20.70
N THR A 368 -4.60 15.82 -21.55
CA THR A 368 -3.78 16.18 -22.69
C THR A 368 -3.24 17.59 -22.49
N LEU A 369 -1.93 17.71 -22.31
CA LEU A 369 -1.19 18.97 -22.21
C LEU A 369 -0.14 19.11 -23.31
N ASP A 370 0.36 17.98 -23.83
CA ASP A 370 1.36 17.93 -24.91
C ASP A 370 1.18 16.59 -25.67
N ASP A 371 0.68 16.66 -26.89
CA ASP A 371 0.25 15.49 -27.66
C ASP A 371 1.39 14.70 -28.31
N ASP A 372 2.61 15.24 -28.39
CA ASP A 372 3.67 14.68 -29.24
C ASP A 372 5.05 14.58 -28.57
N ASN A 373 5.11 14.44 -27.26
CA ASN A 373 6.40 14.40 -26.57
C ASN A 373 6.97 12.99 -26.43
N ALA A 374 7.87 12.63 -27.34
CA ALA A 374 8.65 11.39 -27.30
C ALA A 374 9.99 11.55 -26.55
N SER A 375 10.15 12.52 -25.66
CA SER A 375 11.38 12.74 -24.90
C SER A 375 11.55 11.74 -23.77
N SER A 376 12.80 11.34 -23.47
CA SER A 376 13.11 10.49 -22.32
C SER A 376 12.86 11.22 -20.99
N ASN A 377 12.76 10.46 -19.90
CA ASN A 377 12.61 11.03 -18.56
C ASN A 377 13.76 11.99 -18.23
N GLU A 378 15.00 11.61 -18.60
CA GLU A 378 16.20 12.42 -18.37
C GLU A 378 16.12 13.75 -19.12
N ALA A 379 15.63 13.74 -20.37
CA ALA A 379 15.46 14.94 -21.17
C ALA A 379 14.42 15.88 -20.55
N LEU A 380 13.23 15.39 -20.21
CA LEU A 380 12.17 16.21 -19.60
C LEU A 380 12.61 16.81 -18.27
N LEU A 381 13.33 16.06 -17.45
CA LEU A 381 13.85 16.57 -16.19
C LEU A 381 14.94 17.61 -16.38
N SER A 382 15.82 17.40 -17.36
CA SER A 382 16.84 18.39 -17.72
C SER A 382 16.20 19.69 -18.22
N GLU A 383 15.16 19.58 -19.02
CA GLU A 383 14.41 20.75 -19.51
C GLU A 383 13.67 21.51 -18.41
N GLN A 384 13.12 20.79 -17.39
CA GLN A 384 12.43 21.40 -16.25
C GLN A 384 13.39 22.09 -15.28
N LYS A 385 14.64 21.64 -15.22
CA LYS A 385 15.61 22.10 -14.21
C LYS A 385 15.82 23.63 -14.26
N GLY A 386 15.52 24.27 -13.13
CA GLY A 386 15.69 25.73 -12.98
C GLY A 386 14.62 26.60 -13.63
N LYS A 387 13.61 26.02 -14.28
CA LYS A 387 12.47 26.75 -14.84
C LYS A 387 11.38 26.93 -13.78
N LYS A 388 10.66 28.05 -13.87
CA LYS A 388 9.47 28.31 -13.01
C LYS A 388 8.19 27.77 -13.64
N GLU A 389 8.09 27.85 -14.95
CA GLU A 389 6.98 27.27 -15.72
C GLU A 389 7.11 25.75 -15.74
N ILE A 390 6.00 25.07 -15.58
CA ILE A 390 5.94 23.60 -15.60
C ILE A 390 6.03 23.14 -17.07
N ASN A 391 6.92 22.20 -17.35
CA ASN A 391 6.97 21.52 -18.64
C ASN A 391 5.70 20.66 -18.80
N SER A 392 4.91 20.92 -19.84
CA SER A 392 3.61 20.28 -20.08
C SER A 392 3.71 18.76 -20.24
N ALA A 393 4.71 18.28 -20.98
CA ALA A 393 4.93 16.85 -21.17
C ALA A 393 5.34 16.14 -19.86
N LEU A 394 6.18 16.79 -19.04
CA LEU A 394 6.54 16.25 -17.73
C LEU A 394 5.33 16.20 -16.79
N ALA A 395 4.50 17.24 -16.79
CA ALA A 395 3.27 17.29 -16.00
C ALA A 395 2.29 16.18 -16.39
N GLN A 396 2.06 16.00 -17.69
CA GLN A 396 1.21 14.94 -18.24
C GLN A 396 1.73 13.55 -17.90
N ARG A 397 3.03 13.31 -18.08
CA ARG A 397 3.67 12.03 -17.72
C ARG A 397 3.57 11.75 -16.22
N THR A 398 3.73 12.77 -15.38
CA THR A 398 3.58 12.64 -13.92
C THR A 398 2.14 12.29 -13.53
N TYR A 399 1.16 12.89 -14.20
CA TYR A 399 -0.25 12.55 -14.01
C TYR A 399 -0.54 11.07 -14.32
N TYR A 400 -0.11 10.59 -15.50
CA TYR A 400 -0.31 9.19 -15.88
C TYR A 400 0.49 8.22 -15.00
N ALA A 401 1.69 8.59 -14.58
CA ALA A 401 2.48 7.80 -13.63
C ALA A 401 1.77 7.65 -12.27
N GLY A 402 1.20 8.74 -11.75
CA GLY A 402 0.43 8.70 -10.51
C GLY A 402 -0.82 7.83 -10.61
N ARG A 403 -1.59 8.00 -11.69
CA ARG A 403 -2.78 7.19 -11.97
C ARG A 403 -2.45 5.71 -12.11
N TYR A 404 -1.42 5.39 -12.89
CA TYR A 404 -0.90 4.03 -13.03
C TYR A 404 -0.47 3.41 -11.70
N ALA A 405 0.37 4.12 -10.94
CA ALA A 405 0.86 3.64 -9.67
C ALA A 405 -0.28 3.35 -8.67
N TYR A 406 -1.29 4.23 -8.62
CA TYR A 406 -2.43 4.03 -7.74
C TYR A 406 -3.28 2.83 -8.17
N LEU A 407 -3.58 2.65 -9.46
CA LEU A 407 -4.28 1.47 -9.98
C LEU A 407 -3.51 0.16 -9.72
N CYS A 408 -2.16 0.20 -9.80
CA CYS A 408 -1.33 -0.97 -9.51
C CYS A 408 -1.30 -1.38 -8.03
N CYS A 409 -1.48 -0.43 -7.10
CA CYS A 409 -1.38 -0.71 -5.65
C CYS A 409 -2.72 -0.67 -4.91
N SER A 410 -3.83 -0.60 -5.64
CA SER A 410 -5.18 -0.55 -5.06
C SER A 410 -6.16 -1.45 -5.84
N GLY A 411 -7.41 -1.55 -5.34
CA GLY A 411 -8.42 -2.43 -5.90
C GLY A 411 -8.62 -3.73 -5.11
N TYR A 412 -7.57 -4.23 -4.47
CA TYR A 412 -7.63 -5.33 -3.49
C TYR A 412 -7.48 -4.80 -2.05
N SER A 413 -6.68 -3.78 -1.88
CA SER A 413 -6.50 -2.97 -0.69
C SER A 413 -6.35 -1.52 -1.13
N THR A 414 -5.89 -0.63 -0.24
CA THR A 414 -5.43 0.70 -0.60
C THR A 414 -3.90 0.76 -0.58
N SER A 415 -3.34 1.91 -0.99
CA SER A 415 -1.89 2.12 -1.04
C SER A 415 -1.27 2.21 0.35
N ARG A 416 -0.17 1.47 0.59
CA ARG A 416 0.74 1.70 1.71
C ARG A 416 1.55 2.98 1.48
N LEU A 417 2.33 3.41 2.47
CA LEU A 417 3.14 4.64 2.39
C LEU A 417 4.05 4.70 1.15
N TYR A 418 4.60 3.58 0.72
CA TYR A 418 5.41 3.45 -0.50
C TYR A 418 4.67 2.73 -1.65
N GLY A 419 3.35 2.76 -1.68
CA GLY A 419 2.57 1.91 -2.57
C GLY A 419 2.60 0.47 -2.08
N MET A 420 2.78 -0.48 -3.00
CA MET A 420 2.98 -1.89 -2.67
C MET A 420 4.43 -2.36 -2.84
N TRP A 421 5.36 -1.46 -3.14
CA TRP A 421 6.71 -1.83 -3.55
C TRP A 421 7.75 -1.48 -2.50
N THR A 422 8.66 -2.42 -2.27
CA THR A 422 9.87 -2.20 -1.49
C THR A 422 11.01 -3.10 -2.00
N GLY A 423 12.22 -2.57 -2.01
CA GLY A 423 13.44 -3.33 -2.30
C GLY A 423 14.39 -3.33 -1.11
N GLU A 424 13.87 -3.01 0.06
CA GLU A 424 14.64 -2.97 1.31
C GLU A 424 13.82 -3.49 2.48
N TRP A 425 14.50 -4.12 3.45
CA TRP A 425 13.88 -4.74 4.61
C TRP A 425 13.45 -3.72 5.66
N ASN A 426 14.16 -2.65 5.80
CA ASN A 426 13.82 -1.56 6.71
C ASN A 426 13.45 -0.31 5.91
N THR A 427 12.26 -0.34 5.33
CA THR A 427 11.68 0.77 4.59
C THR A 427 11.31 1.90 5.56
N GLY A 428 11.43 3.15 5.11
CA GLY A 428 11.04 4.30 5.92
C GLY A 428 9.63 4.15 6.51
N TRP A 429 9.49 4.38 7.81
CA TRP A 429 8.28 4.14 8.60
C TRP A 429 7.66 2.74 8.40
N GLY A 430 8.48 1.72 8.14
CA GLY A 430 8.01 0.34 7.92
C GLY A 430 7.09 0.16 6.72
N SER A 431 6.95 1.15 5.84
CA SER A 431 5.94 1.19 4.77
C SER A 431 4.52 0.84 5.26
N LYS A 432 4.16 1.33 6.44
CA LYS A 432 2.84 1.15 7.05
C LYS A 432 1.77 1.89 6.25
N TYR A 433 0.53 1.66 6.59
CA TYR A 433 -0.55 2.59 6.27
C TYR A 433 -0.54 3.70 7.32
N THR A 434 -0.21 4.91 6.91
CA THR A 434 -0.18 6.08 7.78
C THR A 434 -1.43 6.91 7.53
N MET A 435 -2.36 6.90 8.49
CA MET A 435 -3.70 7.45 8.30
C MET A 435 -3.79 8.95 8.62
N ASP A 436 -2.84 9.48 9.36
CA ASP A 436 -2.76 10.91 9.70
C ASP A 436 -2.22 11.79 8.56
N ALA A 437 -2.83 11.66 7.47
CA ALA A 437 -2.96 12.31 6.18
C ALA A 437 -2.48 11.47 4.98
N ASN A 438 -1.52 10.56 5.09
CA ASN A 438 -0.93 9.89 3.92
C ASN A 438 -1.94 9.03 3.16
N VAL A 439 -2.71 8.18 3.83
CA VAL A 439 -3.73 7.33 3.17
C VAL A 439 -4.75 8.20 2.45
N ASN A 440 -5.30 9.23 3.09
CA ASN A 440 -6.29 10.12 2.47
C ASN A 440 -5.72 10.88 1.28
N LEU A 441 -4.46 11.35 1.36
CA LEU A 441 -3.79 12.03 0.25
C LEU A 441 -3.54 11.07 -0.93
N GLN A 442 -3.17 9.82 -0.65
CA GLN A 442 -2.97 8.80 -1.67
C GLN A 442 -4.28 8.38 -2.34
N THR A 443 -5.38 8.32 -1.58
CA THR A 443 -6.71 7.95 -2.08
C THR A 443 -7.50 9.11 -2.69
N SER A 444 -7.02 10.36 -2.55
CA SER A 444 -7.75 11.57 -2.96
C SER A 444 -8.18 11.61 -4.43
N SER A 445 -7.48 10.88 -5.30
CA SER A 445 -7.84 10.74 -6.72
C SER A 445 -8.74 9.55 -7.03
N MET A 446 -9.07 8.72 -6.05
CA MET A 446 -9.83 7.48 -6.20
C MET A 446 -11.19 7.74 -6.87
N ASN A 447 -11.96 8.62 -6.29
CA ASN A 447 -13.30 8.99 -6.75
C ASN A 447 -13.25 9.99 -7.91
N THR A 448 -12.55 11.12 -7.74
CA THR A 448 -12.42 12.18 -8.77
C THR A 448 -11.70 11.71 -10.03
N GLY A 449 -10.82 10.71 -9.91
CA GLY A 449 -10.13 10.08 -11.02
C GLY A 449 -10.93 8.99 -11.73
N ASN A 450 -12.17 8.72 -11.30
CA ASN A 450 -13.05 7.67 -11.85
C ASN A 450 -12.35 6.30 -11.96
N MET A 451 -11.69 5.87 -10.86
CA MET A 451 -11.02 4.57 -10.77
C MET A 451 -11.90 3.58 -9.99
N SER A 452 -12.96 3.07 -10.63
CA SER A 452 -14.13 2.42 -9.99
C SER A 452 -13.86 1.14 -9.18
N SER A 453 -12.73 0.45 -9.37
CA SER A 453 -12.37 -0.71 -8.53
C SER A 453 -11.65 -0.32 -7.24
N THR A 454 -11.05 0.87 -7.19
CA THR A 454 -10.22 1.27 -6.06
C THR A 454 -11.02 1.56 -4.79
N PRO A 455 -12.27 2.10 -4.85
CA PRO A 455 -13.15 2.19 -3.69
C PRO A 455 -13.47 0.84 -3.05
N ILE A 456 -13.56 -0.22 -3.84
CA ILE A 456 -13.80 -1.58 -3.32
C ILE A 456 -12.61 -2.02 -2.45
N GLY A 457 -11.39 -1.87 -2.96
CA GLY A 457 -10.18 -2.18 -2.21
C GLY A 457 -10.00 -1.31 -0.96
N TYR A 458 -10.38 -0.03 -1.03
CA TYR A 458 -10.42 0.84 0.14
C TYR A 458 -11.44 0.36 1.18
N THR A 459 -12.62 -0.07 0.74
CA THR A 459 -13.63 -0.63 1.64
C THR A 459 -13.13 -1.92 2.31
N TYR A 460 -12.47 -2.82 1.57
CA TYR A 460 -11.85 -4.02 2.16
C TYR A 460 -10.79 -3.67 3.20
N PHE A 461 -9.97 -2.66 2.93
CA PHE A 461 -8.99 -2.16 3.89
C PHE A 461 -9.65 -1.67 5.19
N ILE A 462 -10.76 -0.95 5.11
CA ILE A 462 -11.51 -0.50 6.29
C ILE A 462 -12.13 -1.70 7.02
N LEU A 463 -12.86 -2.57 6.31
CA LEU A 463 -13.59 -3.69 6.92
C LEU A 463 -12.69 -4.61 7.74
N ARG A 464 -11.47 -4.90 7.26
CA ARG A 464 -10.50 -5.72 8.00
C ARG A 464 -10.12 -5.16 9.37
N GLN A 465 -10.17 -3.85 9.53
CA GLN A 465 -9.66 -3.15 10.72
C GLN A 465 -10.73 -2.86 11.76
N LEU A 466 -12.01 -2.99 11.40
CA LEU A 466 -13.11 -2.54 12.26
C LEU A 466 -13.16 -3.20 13.65
N PRO A 467 -12.86 -4.51 13.81
CA PRO A 467 -12.83 -5.12 15.15
C PRO A 467 -11.80 -4.45 16.07
N ASP A 468 -10.63 -4.09 15.51
CA ASP A 468 -9.59 -3.39 16.26
C ASP A 468 -10.01 -1.94 16.58
N TRP A 469 -10.80 -1.29 15.71
CA TRP A 469 -11.31 0.06 15.97
C TRP A 469 -12.34 0.12 17.11
N GLU A 470 -13.17 -0.92 17.27
CA GLU A 470 -14.02 -1.06 18.47
C GLU A 470 -13.19 -1.22 19.74
N GLU A 471 -12.18 -2.09 19.70
CA GLU A 471 -11.28 -2.31 20.83
C GLU A 471 -10.48 -1.03 21.17
N ASN A 472 -10.03 -0.26 20.18
CA ASN A 472 -9.36 1.02 20.41
C ASN A 472 -10.25 1.99 21.19
N ALA A 473 -11.51 2.18 20.77
CA ALA A 473 -12.44 3.07 21.47
C ALA A 473 -12.70 2.63 22.91
N ARG A 474 -12.81 1.30 23.14
CA ARG A 474 -12.97 0.74 24.48
C ARG A 474 -11.71 0.93 25.34
N ALA A 475 -10.55 0.55 24.81
CA ALA A 475 -9.32 0.52 25.59
C ALA A 475 -8.74 1.92 25.84
N THR A 476 -8.93 2.88 24.94
CA THR A 476 -8.40 4.24 25.12
C THR A 476 -9.34 5.15 25.90
N HIS A 477 -10.65 4.99 25.74
CA HIS A 477 -11.64 5.93 26.27
C HIS A 477 -12.73 5.29 27.14
N GLY A 478 -12.82 3.95 27.19
CA GLY A 478 -13.91 3.25 27.88
C GLY A 478 -15.24 3.33 27.12
N TYR A 479 -15.24 3.68 25.82
CA TYR A 479 -16.46 3.84 25.04
C TYR A 479 -16.97 2.52 24.51
N THR A 480 -18.28 2.38 24.45
CA THR A 480 -18.97 1.20 23.91
C THR A 480 -19.81 1.62 22.70
N ASP A 481 -20.09 0.68 21.81
CA ASP A 481 -20.84 0.95 20.59
C ASP A 481 -20.25 2.11 19.77
N ALA A 482 -18.92 2.16 19.73
CA ALA A 482 -18.11 3.22 19.15
C ALA A 482 -16.84 2.67 18.51
N ILE A 483 -16.25 3.42 17.59
CA ILE A 483 -15.02 3.02 16.88
C ILE A 483 -13.99 4.14 16.86
N GLN A 484 -12.71 3.78 16.91
CA GLN A 484 -11.58 4.71 16.85
C GLN A 484 -10.45 4.15 15.97
N ALA A 485 -10.19 4.82 14.85
CA ALA A 485 -9.07 4.48 13.97
C ALA A 485 -7.73 4.90 14.57
N PRO A 486 -6.65 4.10 14.42
CA PRO A 486 -5.31 4.49 14.83
C PRO A 486 -4.66 5.42 13.80
N VAL A 487 -3.51 6.01 14.15
CA VAL A 487 -2.67 6.78 13.21
C VAL A 487 -1.96 5.87 12.21
N ASN A 488 -1.53 4.69 12.65
CA ASN A 488 -0.79 3.73 11.83
C ASN A 488 -1.39 2.33 11.93
N THR A 489 -1.31 1.57 10.84
CA THR A 489 -1.63 0.14 10.82
C THR A 489 -0.67 -0.60 9.88
N ASP A 490 -0.39 -1.87 10.17
CA ASP A 490 0.30 -2.75 9.24
C ASP A 490 -0.62 -3.33 8.16
N GLY A 491 -1.93 -3.08 8.26
CA GLY A 491 -2.96 -3.56 7.35
C GLY A 491 -3.59 -4.89 7.76
N ASP A 492 -3.01 -5.57 8.73
CA ASP A 492 -3.51 -6.81 9.34
C ASP A 492 -4.15 -6.51 10.70
N LYS A 493 -3.50 -5.64 11.49
CA LYS A 493 -3.99 -5.15 12.78
C LYS A 493 -3.98 -3.62 12.83
N ALA A 494 -5.04 -3.05 13.37
CA ALA A 494 -5.27 -1.61 13.46
C ALA A 494 -5.47 -1.15 14.90
N VAL A 495 -4.74 -1.74 15.82
CA VAL A 495 -4.75 -1.36 17.24
C VAL A 495 -3.87 -0.14 17.48
N ILE A 496 -4.28 0.71 18.43
CA ILE A 496 -3.49 1.86 18.88
C ILE A 496 -2.37 1.33 19.79
N THR A 497 -1.16 1.28 19.25
CA THR A 497 0.03 0.87 20.00
C THR A 497 0.90 2.06 20.41
N GLU A 498 0.67 3.23 19.80
CA GLU A 498 1.46 4.45 19.99
C GLU A 498 0.75 5.39 20.97
N THR A 499 1.07 5.29 22.24
CA THR A 499 0.42 6.05 23.31
C THR A 499 1.33 7.10 23.94
N CYS A 500 2.58 7.22 23.48
CA CYS A 500 3.64 7.93 24.16
C CYS A 500 3.78 9.43 23.79
N TYR A 501 4.41 10.18 24.70
CA TYR A 501 4.95 11.50 24.39
C TYR A 501 6.15 11.39 23.41
N PRO A 502 6.34 12.29 22.42
CA PRO A 502 5.61 13.55 22.24
C PRO A 502 4.37 13.45 21.34
N TYR A 503 3.96 12.26 20.93
CA TYR A 503 2.90 12.02 19.98
C TYR A 503 1.76 11.19 20.59
N PRO A 504 0.82 11.82 21.36
CA PRO A 504 -0.27 11.11 22.02
C PRO A 504 -1.36 10.70 20.99
N PHE A 505 -1.03 9.80 20.07
CA PHE A 505 -1.87 9.37 18.94
C PHE A 505 -3.19 8.74 19.38
N ARG A 506 -3.28 8.22 20.61
CA ARG A 506 -4.53 7.73 21.19
C ARG A 506 -5.62 8.82 21.32
N TYR A 507 -5.24 10.10 21.28
CA TYR A 507 -6.14 11.25 21.34
C TYR A 507 -6.35 11.94 19.98
N TRP A 508 -5.99 11.28 18.90
CA TRP A 508 -6.36 11.69 17.55
C TRP A 508 -7.80 11.27 17.25
N ASN A 509 -8.76 12.06 17.76
CA ASN A 509 -10.18 11.72 17.67
C ASN A 509 -10.74 11.82 16.25
N ALA A 510 -10.14 12.67 15.41
CA ALA A 510 -10.57 12.88 14.03
C ALA A 510 -10.40 11.66 13.11
N GLY A 511 -9.56 10.68 13.50
CA GLY A 511 -9.11 9.60 12.64
C GLY A 511 -10.23 8.81 11.98
N THR A 512 -11.22 8.38 12.75
CA THR A 512 -12.34 7.58 12.24
C THR A 512 -13.17 8.34 11.22
N SER A 513 -13.59 9.56 11.54
CA SER A 513 -14.40 10.39 10.64
C SER A 513 -13.65 10.67 9.34
N TRP A 514 -12.32 10.91 9.44
CA TRP A 514 -11.46 11.12 8.29
C TRP A 514 -11.37 9.89 7.39
N MET A 515 -11.25 8.69 7.98
CA MET A 515 -11.16 7.44 7.21
C MET A 515 -12.50 7.00 6.60
N ILE A 516 -13.63 7.44 7.14
CA ILE A 516 -14.96 7.19 6.58
C ILE A 516 -15.28 8.14 5.40
N GLN A 517 -14.76 9.36 5.39
CA GLN A 517 -15.02 10.36 4.36
C GLN A 517 -14.82 9.83 2.91
N PRO A 518 -13.75 9.12 2.55
CA PRO A 518 -13.60 8.57 1.20
C PRO A 518 -14.71 7.58 0.78
N LEU A 519 -15.32 6.87 1.74
CA LEU A 519 -16.48 6.00 1.46
C LEU A 519 -17.74 6.84 1.15
N TYR A 520 -17.95 7.92 1.88
CA TYR A 520 -19.04 8.86 1.59
C TYR A 520 -18.85 9.55 0.22
N GLU A 521 -17.63 9.97 -0.10
CA GLU A 521 -17.30 10.50 -1.43
C GLU A 521 -17.53 9.46 -2.54
N THR A 522 -17.30 8.17 -2.24
CA THR A 522 -17.62 7.07 -3.15
C THR A 522 -19.13 6.98 -3.42
N LEU A 523 -19.95 7.06 -2.36
CA LEU A 523 -21.41 7.12 -2.48
C LEU A 523 -21.84 8.30 -3.35
N GLN A 524 -21.29 9.48 -3.12
CA GLN A 524 -21.60 10.69 -3.90
C GLN A 524 -21.18 10.58 -5.38
N THR A 525 -20.10 9.85 -5.67
CA THR A 525 -19.54 9.75 -7.02
C THR A 525 -20.18 8.64 -7.84
N TYR A 526 -20.36 7.46 -7.24
CA TYR A 526 -20.78 6.25 -7.93
C TYR A 526 -22.17 5.75 -7.51
N GLY A 527 -22.77 6.37 -6.50
CA GLY A 527 -24.01 5.89 -5.88
C GLY A 527 -23.75 4.70 -4.95
N ASN A 528 -24.82 4.00 -4.60
CA ASN A 528 -24.78 2.85 -3.68
C ASN A 528 -24.23 1.60 -4.39
N ILE A 529 -22.90 1.51 -4.46
CA ILE A 529 -22.23 0.38 -5.11
C ILE A 529 -22.28 -0.89 -4.29
N ASN A 530 -22.17 -2.04 -4.97
CA ASN A 530 -22.04 -3.35 -4.33
C ASN A 530 -20.56 -3.64 -4.04
N ILE A 531 -20.27 -4.00 -2.80
CA ILE A 531 -18.95 -4.45 -2.34
C ILE A 531 -18.98 -5.98 -2.30
N PRO A 532 -18.34 -6.70 -3.24
CA PRO A 532 -18.35 -8.15 -3.26
C PRO A 532 -17.81 -8.73 -1.96
N LEU A 533 -18.32 -9.88 -1.52
CA LEU A 533 -17.71 -10.60 -0.41
C LEU A 533 -16.34 -11.13 -0.81
N SER A 534 -15.42 -11.11 0.11
CA SER A 534 -14.02 -11.51 -0.08
C SER A 534 -13.53 -12.24 1.16
N ASP A 535 -12.50 -13.07 0.99
CA ASP A 535 -11.79 -13.72 2.10
C ASP A 535 -10.93 -12.73 2.92
N GLU A 536 -10.94 -11.44 2.54
CA GLU A 536 -10.21 -10.37 3.21
C GLU A 536 -10.81 -9.96 4.57
N PHE A 537 -12.04 -10.35 4.85
CA PHE A 537 -12.73 -10.05 6.11
C PHE A 537 -13.75 -11.14 6.45
N ASP A 538 -13.95 -11.39 7.75
CA ASP A 538 -14.99 -12.30 8.24
C ASP A 538 -16.21 -11.50 8.72
N LEU A 539 -17.35 -11.68 8.04
CA LEU A 539 -18.61 -11.06 8.44
C LEU A 539 -19.05 -11.40 9.88
N ASN A 540 -18.59 -12.55 10.42
CA ASN A 540 -18.94 -12.89 11.81
C ASN A 540 -18.18 -12.03 12.83
N GLU A 541 -16.99 -11.56 12.50
CA GLU A 541 -16.21 -10.61 13.31
C GLU A 541 -16.72 -9.18 13.20
N LEU A 542 -17.55 -8.89 12.19
CA LEU A 542 -18.09 -7.55 11.91
C LEU A 542 -19.54 -7.35 12.39
N LYS A 543 -20.13 -8.33 13.09
CA LYS A 543 -21.55 -8.27 13.50
C LYS A 543 -21.89 -7.05 14.35
N SER A 544 -21.02 -6.68 15.29
CA SER A 544 -21.21 -5.53 16.18
C SER A 544 -21.06 -4.22 15.40
N VAL A 545 -19.96 -4.08 14.69
CA VAL A 545 -19.58 -2.80 14.05
C VAL A 545 -20.42 -2.46 12.83
N LEU A 546 -20.89 -3.45 12.07
CA LEU A 546 -21.80 -3.27 10.95
C LEU A 546 -23.30 -3.23 11.35
N SER A 547 -23.59 -3.29 12.63
CA SER A 547 -24.95 -3.06 13.11
C SER A 547 -25.17 -1.56 13.36
N PRO A 548 -26.27 -0.97 12.85
CA PRO A 548 -26.63 0.42 13.14
C PRO A 548 -27.23 0.59 14.55
N THR A 549 -27.29 -0.45 15.36
CA THR A 549 -27.82 -0.45 16.71
C THR A 549 -26.82 -1.03 17.70
N GLU A 550 -27.11 -0.93 19.01
CA GLU A 550 -26.29 -1.57 20.06
C GLU A 550 -26.34 -3.11 20.05
N LYS A 551 -27.23 -3.70 19.27
CA LYS A 551 -27.34 -5.17 19.14
C LYS A 551 -26.58 -5.62 17.90
N ASP A 552 -25.82 -6.67 18.05
CA ASP A 552 -25.14 -7.30 16.92
C ASP A 552 -26.12 -7.75 15.82
N LEU A 553 -25.64 -7.76 14.59
CA LEU A 553 -26.34 -8.38 13.47
C LEU A 553 -26.62 -9.86 13.80
N SER A 554 -27.85 -10.31 13.53
CA SER A 554 -28.22 -11.70 13.75
C SER A 554 -27.55 -12.64 12.73
N ASP A 555 -27.54 -13.94 13.07
CA ASP A 555 -27.08 -14.96 12.11
C ASP A 555 -27.93 -14.97 10.82
N GLU A 556 -29.19 -14.59 10.91
CA GLU A 556 -30.10 -14.45 9.75
C GLU A 556 -29.68 -13.28 8.84
N ASP A 557 -29.26 -12.14 9.43
CA ASP A 557 -28.74 -10.98 8.68
C ASP A 557 -27.45 -11.36 7.95
N ILE A 558 -26.51 -11.99 8.64
CA ILE A 558 -25.27 -12.48 8.05
C ILE A 558 -25.52 -13.49 6.92
N LEU A 559 -26.46 -14.41 7.13
CA LEU A 559 -26.84 -15.38 6.10
C LEU A 559 -27.46 -14.68 4.88
N ALA A 560 -28.26 -13.64 5.10
CA ALA A 560 -28.85 -12.85 4.01
C ALA A 560 -27.76 -12.14 3.17
N VAL A 561 -26.74 -11.56 3.83
CA VAL A 561 -25.58 -10.96 3.16
C VAL A 561 -24.80 -12.02 2.37
N LYS A 562 -24.46 -13.15 2.99
CA LYS A 562 -23.76 -14.27 2.32
C LYS A 562 -24.51 -14.79 1.12
N LYS A 563 -25.83 -14.89 1.20
CA LYS A 563 -26.70 -15.35 0.11
C LYS A 563 -26.78 -14.34 -1.05
N ARG A 564 -26.71 -13.05 -0.73
CA ARG A 564 -26.65 -11.96 -1.71
C ARG A 564 -25.29 -11.89 -2.38
N GLY A 565 -24.19 -12.25 -1.68
CA GLY A 565 -22.82 -12.26 -2.19
C GLY A 565 -22.10 -10.91 -2.17
N TYR A 566 -22.70 -9.87 -1.58
CA TYR A 566 -22.11 -8.53 -1.48
C TYR A 566 -22.68 -7.73 -0.30
N LEU A 567 -21.95 -6.71 0.14
CA LEU A 567 -22.44 -5.63 0.99
C LEU A 567 -22.83 -4.44 0.11
N ARG A 568 -23.91 -3.75 0.44
CA ARG A 568 -24.27 -2.45 -0.15
C ARG A 568 -23.49 -1.37 0.59
N LEU A 569 -22.82 -0.50 -0.16
CA LEU A 569 -21.96 0.52 0.45
C LEU A 569 -22.70 1.39 1.46
N GLU A 570 -23.88 1.86 1.10
CA GLU A 570 -24.62 2.82 1.89
C GLU A 570 -25.23 2.21 3.15
N GLU A 571 -26.04 1.16 3.02
CA GLU A 571 -26.80 0.59 4.14
C GLU A 571 -25.98 -0.36 5.01
N ASP A 572 -25.14 -1.19 4.37
CA ASP A 572 -24.48 -2.28 5.11
C ASP A 572 -23.08 -1.87 5.63
N VAL A 573 -22.51 -0.76 5.10
CA VAL A 573 -21.16 -0.30 5.49
C VAL A 573 -21.20 1.12 6.04
N LEU A 574 -21.54 2.09 5.21
CA LEU A 574 -21.35 3.51 5.55
C LEU A 574 -22.27 3.96 6.69
N TYR A 575 -23.54 3.61 6.63
CA TYR A 575 -24.54 4.00 7.66
C TYR A 575 -24.16 3.51 9.06
N PRO A 576 -23.89 2.21 9.30
CA PRO A 576 -23.46 1.77 10.61
C PRO A 576 -22.14 2.41 11.06
N LEU A 577 -21.16 2.57 10.19
CA LEU A 577 -19.88 3.21 10.55
C LEU A 577 -20.06 4.67 10.98
N LEU A 578 -20.93 5.42 10.29
CA LEU A 578 -21.24 6.80 10.67
C LEU A 578 -21.93 6.87 12.04
N ILE A 579 -22.81 5.92 12.35
CA ILE A 579 -23.45 5.83 13.68
C ILE A 579 -22.39 5.53 14.76
N LYS A 580 -21.55 4.50 14.58
CA LYS A 580 -20.51 4.13 15.55
C LYS A 580 -19.52 5.28 15.79
N SER A 581 -19.14 5.99 14.72
CA SER A 581 -18.30 7.19 14.83
C SER A 581 -19.03 8.35 15.52
N ALA A 582 -20.31 8.58 15.24
CA ALA A 582 -21.10 9.58 15.95
C ALA A 582 -21.31 9.25 17.43
N ASN A 583 -21.44 7.97 17.77
CA ASN A 583 -21.50 7.51 19.16
C ASN A 583 -20.19 7.76 19.92
N TYR A 584 -19.03 7.61 19.24
CA TYR A 584 -17.74 8.02 19.81
C TYR A 584 -17.75 9.51 20.18
N TRP A 585 -18.14 10.39 19.26
CA TRP A 585 -18.24 11.83 19.51
C TRP A 585 -19.25 12.15 20.61
N ALA A 586 -20.37 11.45 20.66
CA ALA A 586 -21.42 11.66 21.67
C ALA A 586 -20.99 11.25 23.07
N GLN A 587 -20.06 10.30 23.22
CA GLN A 587 -19.49 9.90 24.50
C GLN A 587 -18.31 10.82 24.92
N LEU A 588 -17.59 11.39 23.95
CA LEU A 588 -16.53 12.36 24.21
C LEU A 588 -17.08 13.71 24.64
N LEU A 589 -18.15 14.17 23.97
CA LEU A 589 -18.79 15.48 24.15
C LEU A 589 -19.85 15.40 25.24
N THR A 590 -19.46 15.65 26.49
CA THR A 590 -20.36 15.68 27.64
C THR A 590 -20.54 17.09 28.17
N PRO A 591 -21.72 17.49 28.71
CA PRO A 591 -21.92 18.84 29.27
C PRO A 591 -21.03 19.16 30.48
N GLU A 592 -20.44 18.14 31.11
CA GLU A 592 -19.53 18.35 32.24
C GLU A 592 -18.27 19.14 31.83
N TYR A 593 -17.84 19.01 30.57
CA TYR A 593 -16.73 19.74 29.98
C TYR A 593 -17.25 20.70 28.92
N TYR A 594 -17.11 21.98 29.14
CA TYR A 594 -17.66 22.99 28.26
C TYR A 594 -16.74 24.18 28.02
N THR A 595 -16.93 24.82 26.89
CA THR A 595 -16.31 26.08 26.51
C THR A 595 -17.29 27.21 26.78
N ALA A 596 -16.93 28.15 27.62
CA ALA A 596 -17.75 29.33 27.92
C ALA A 596 -17.70 30.35 26.77
N ALA A 597 -18.56 31.37 26.81
CA ALA A 597 -18.64 32.42 25.79
C ALA A 597 -17.34 33.22 25.58
N ASP A 598 -16.49 33.29 26.58
CA ASP A 598 -15.17 33.93 26.49
C ASP A 598 -14.06 32.99 25.94
N GLY A 599 -14.44 31.75 25.60
CA GLY A 599 -13.49 30.74 25.10
C GLY A 599 -12.75 29.94 26.19
N SER A 600 -12.99 30.23 27.44
CA SER A 600 -12.39 29.47 28.55
C SER A 600 -13.03 28.10 28.70
N ILE A 601 -12.24 27.10 29.10
CA ILE A 601 -12.67 25.72 29.30
C ILE A 601 -12.95 25.47 30.76
N HIS A 602 -14.08 24.89 31.06
CA HIS A 602 -14.56 24.61 32.40
C HIS A 602 -14.97 23.15 32.60
N TYR A 603 -14.90 22.72 33.83
CA TYR A 603 -15.42 21.44 34.31
C TYR A 603 -16.42 21.65 35.44
N GLU A 604 -17.60 21.05 35.32
CA GLU A 604 -18.63 21.06 36.35
C GLU A 604 -19.22 19.65 36.50
N LYS A 605 -18.80 18.99 37.60
CA LYS A 605 -19.21 17.59 37.86
C LYS A 605 -20.73 17.47 37.96
N GLY A 606 -21.28 16.53 37.21
CA GLY A 606 -22.72 16.21 37.24
C GLY A 606 -23.59 17.14 36.42
N LYS A 607 -23.00 18.11 35.67
CA LYS A 607 -23.73 18.97 34.74
C LYS A 607 -24.38 18.12 33.65
N LYS A 608 -25.69 18.32 33.40
CA LYS A 608 -26.50 17.51 32.47
C LYS A 608 -26.81 18.22 31.17
N GLU A 609 -26.77 19.56 31.15
CA GLU A 609 -27.16 20.38 30.00
C GLU A 609 -26.22 21.58 29.90
N LEU A 610 -25.99 22.03 28.67
CA LEU A 610 -25.27 23.28 28.41
C LEU A 610 -26.19 24.47 28.61
N ASN A 611 -25.66 25.58 29.15
CA ASN A 611 -26.37 26.87 29.12
C ASN A 611 -26.36 27.42 27.66
N PRO A 612 -27.26 28.37 27.31
CA PRO A 612 -27.39 28.84 25.94
C PRO A 612 -26.14 29.46 25.31
N ASP A 613 -25.20 29.97 26.13
CA ASP A 613 -23.94 30.59 25.73
C ASP A 613 -22.73 29.65 25.84
N GLU A 614 -22.96 28.44 26.27
CA GLU A 614 -21.90 27.41 26.40
C GLU A 614 -21.86 26.50 25.16
N LYS A 615 -20.70 25.93 24.91
CA LYS A 615 -20.46 24.92 23.87
C LYS A 615 -19.76 23.71 24.45
N TYR A 616 -19.90 22.55 23.85
CA TYR A 616 -19.12 21.38 24.21
C TYR A 616 -17.61 21.68 24.14
N CYS A 617 -16.85 20.90 24.83
CA CYS A 617 -15.39 20.90 24.76
C CYS A 617 -14.88 19.55 24.28
N ILE A 618 -14.12 19.53 23.19
CA ILE A 618 -13.43 18.34 22.74
C ILE A 618 -12.15 18.20 23.55
N LEU A 619 -12.12 17.22 24.46
CA LEU A 619 -11.06 17.06 25.43
C LEU A 619 -10.89 15.59 25.83
N PRO A 620 -9.68 14.99 25.73
CA PRO A 620 -8.47 15.53 25.14
C PRO A 620 -8.60 15.66 23.62
N SER A 621 -7.75 16.47 23.01
CA SER A 621 -7.75 16.73 21.57
C SER A 621 -6.30 16.83 21.09
N TYR A 622 -5.97 16.17 19.97
CA TYR A 622 -4.62 16.16 19.40
C TYR A 622 -4.65 16.28 17.88
N SER A 623 -3.88 17.23 17.35
CA SER A 623 -3.67 17.40 15.92
C SER A 623 -2.32 16.82 15.52
N PRO A 624 -2.22 15.59 14.99
CA PRO A 624 -0.94 14.99 14.58
C PRO A 624 -0.29 15.79 13.44
N GLU A 625 1.00 15.93 13.40
CA GLU A 625 2.03 15.87 14.47
C GLU A 625 2.38 17.30 14.90
N ASN A 626 1.40 18.06 15.38
CA ASN A 626 1.56 19.46 15.75
C ASN A 626 1.57 19.64 17.28
N ASN A 627 2.51 20.45 17.75
CA ASN A 627 2.59 20.85 19.14
C ASN A 627 2.35 22.36 19.24
N PRO A 628 1.44 22.82 20.11
CA PRO A 628 1.24 24.23 20.37
C PRO A 628 2.53 24.87 20.90
N LYS A 629 2.94 26.04 20.37
CA LYS A 629 4.22 26.67 20.74
C LYS A 629 4.35 27.10 22.19
N ASN A 630 3.23 27.42 22.82
CA ASN A 630 3.18 28.05 24.17
C ASN A 630 2.41 27.17 25.15
N TYR A 631 2.28 25.86 24.85
CA TYR A 631 1.57 24.92 25.70
C TYR A 631 2.50 23.76 26.09
N PRO A 632 2.49 23.31 27.36
CA PRO A 632 3.44 22.31 27.83
C PRO A 632 3.17 20.89 27.25
N SER A 633 1.95 20.64 26.78
CA SER A 633 1.54 19.35 26.28
C SER A 633 1.21 19.39 24.77
N PRO A 634 1.50 18.34 23.99
CA PRO A 634 1.02 18.21 22.61
C PRO A 634 -0.49 18.00 22.52
N SER A 635 -1.13 17.42 23.54
CA SER A 635 -2.59 17.34 23.65
C SER A 635 -3.16 18.60 24.24
N ASP A 636 -4.24 19.08 23.66
CA ASP A 636 -4.92 20.32 24.02
C ASP A 636 -6.43 20.07 24.02
N ALA A 637 -7.22 21.11 23.91
CA ALA A 637 -8.65 21.06 23.74
C ALA A 637 -9.08 21.75 22.44
N ASN A 638 -10.16 21.28 21.84
CA ASN A 638 -10.81 21.93 20.71
C ASN A 638 -9.90 22.14 19.50
N CYS A 639 -9.02 21.20 19.17
CA CYS A 639 -8.24 21.26 17.93
C CYS A 639 -9.16 21.40 16.72
N ALA A 640 -8.81 22.26 15.78
CA ALA A 640 -9.63 22.55 14.61
C ALA A 640 -9.93 21.29 13.76
N ILE A 641 -9.00 20.33 13.71
CA ILE A 641 -9.18 19.06 13.01
C ILE A 641 -10.33 18.25 13.64
N ASP A 642 -10.40 18.17 14.96
CA ASP A 642 -11.44 17.41 15.67
C ASP A 642 -12.81 18.08 15.54
N ILE A 643 -12.88 19.42 15.64
CA ILE A 643 -14.13 20.17 15.39
C ILE A 643 -14.65 19.90 13.98
N SER A 644 -13.78 19.94 12.98
CA SER A 644 -14.14 19.70 11.58
C SER A 644 -14.60 18.26 11.38
N ALA A 645 -13.84 17.29 11.87
CA ALA A 645 -14.13 15.88 11.72
C ALA A 645 -15.45 15.46 12.39
N CYS A 646 -15.72 15.97 13.59
CA CYS A 646 -17.00 15.75 14.28
C CYS A 646 -18.17 16.35 13.46
N ARG A 647 -18.03 17.57 12.98
CA ARG A 647 -19.04 18.24 12.15
C ARG A 647 -19.33 17.47 10.88
N ASP A 648 -18.28 17.09 10.14
CA ASP A 648 -18.38 16.37 8.87
C ASP A 648 -18.99 14.98 9.07
N ASN A 649 -18.59 14.27 10.14
CA ASN A 649 -19.19 12.97 10.47
C ASN A 649 -20.71 13.07 10.69
N ILE A 650 -21.14 14.08 11.46
CA ILE A 650 -22.57 14.28 11.73
C ILE A 650 -23.29 14.69 10.45
N ASP A 651 -22.71 15.55 9.61
CA ASP A 651 -23.32 15.96 8.34
C ASP A 651 -23.50 14.78 7.38
N MET A 652 -22.48 13.91 7.27
CA MET A 652 -22.58 12.67 6.49
C MET A 652 -23.66 11.74 7.06
N LEU A 653 -23.69 11.56 8.39
CA LEU A 653 -24.68 10.72 9.05
C LEU A 653 -26.11 11.22 8.80
N LEU A 654 -26.37 12.53 8.94
CA LEU A 654 -27.69 13.11 8.70
C LEU A 654 -28.14 12.89 7.25
N ALA A 655 -27.24 13.10 6.28
CA ALA A 655 -27.53 12.88 4.87
C ALA A 655 -27.85 11.41 4.55
N VAL A 656 -27.05 10.48 5.05
CA VAL A 656 -27.26 9.03 4.83
C VAL A 656 -28.49 8.51 5.58
N SER A 657 -28.76 9.01 6.80
CA SER A 657 -29.95 8.62 7.58
C SER A 657 -31.25 8.99 6.89
N GLU A 658 -31.30 10.13 6.20
CA GLU A 658 -32.50 10.58 5.46
C GLU A 658 -32.89 9.60 4.34
N GLU A 659 -31.89 8.93 3.72
CA GLU A 659 -32.11 7.98 2.63
C GLU A 659 -32.32 6.55 3.15
N VAL A 660 -31.50 6.10 4.13
CA VAL A 660 -31.47 4.71 4.58
C VAL A 660 -32.52 4.40 5.65
N SER A 661 -32.72 5.32 6.60
CA SER A 661 -33.61 5.13 7.76
C SER A 661 -34.22 6.46 8.21
N PRO A 662 -35.17 7.04 7.44
CA PRO A 662 -35.75 8.37 7.70
C PRO A 662 -36.49 8.47 9.05
N GLU A 663 -36.84 7.34 9.67
CA GLU A 663 -37.46 7.27 11.00
C GLU A 663 -36.43 7.36 12.16
N THR A 664 -35.14 7.36 11.87
CA THR A 664 -34.07 7.44 12.91
C THR A 664 -34.18 8.82 13.62
N ASP A 665 -34.21 8.79 14.97
CA ASP A 665 -34.14 10.03 15.76
C ASP A 665 -32.72 10.61 15.72
N VAL A 666 -32.53 11.65 14.93
CA VAL A 666 -31.27 12.36 14.74
C VAL A 666 -31.08 13.57 15.66
N THR A 667 -32.05 13.82 16.57
CA THR A 667 -32.09 15.03 17.41
C THR A 667 -30.80 15.23 18.20
N ARG A 668 -30.27 14.16 18.79
CA ARG A 668 -29.03 14.21 19.57
C ARG A 668 -27.83 14.63 18.72
N TRP A 669 -27.68 14.09 17.53
CA TRP A 669 -26.56 14.43 16.64
C TRP A 669 -26.67 15.87 16.12
N GLN A 670 -27.87 16.33 15.82
CA GLN A 670 -28.12 17.76 15.48
C GLN A 670 -27.75 18.66 16.65
N GLU A 671 -28.11 18.29 17.87
CA GLU A 671 -27.80 19.03 19.09
C GLU A 671 -26.25 19.10 19.28
N LEU A 672 -25.54 17.98 19.18
CA LEU A 672 -24.07 17.94 19.25
C LEU A 672 -23.46 18.89 18.22
N LYS A 673 -23.86 18.81 16.95
CA LYS A 673 -23.34 19.67 15.87
C LYS A 673 -23.56 21.15 16.13
N ASN A 674 -24.75 21.53 16.62
CA ASN A 674 -25.09 22.91 16.89
C ASN A 674 -24.34 23.50 18.08
N ASN A 675 -23.84 22.64 18.97
CA ASN A 675 -23.12 23.02 20.17
C ASN A 675 -21.63 22.66 20.13
N LEU A 676 -21.07 22.39 18.96
CA LEU A 676 -19.61 22.27 18.79
C LEU A 676 -18.91 23.62 19.12
N PRO A 677 -17.68 23.56 19.66
CA PRO A 677 -16.89 24.76 19.92
C PRO A 677 -16.61 25.55 18.64
N PRO A 678 -16.48 26.88 18.70
CA PRO A 678 -16.12 27.67 17.54
C PRO A 678 -14.66 27.46 17.14
N TYR A 679 -14.34 27.66 15.86
CA TYR A 679 -12.95 27.73 15.43
C TYR A 679 -12.27 28.99 16.00
N LEU A 680 -11.10 28.83 16.55
CA LEU A 680 -10.29 29.97 17.01
C LEU A 680 -9.47 30.51 15.84
N TYR A 681 -9.70 31.74 15.45
CA TYR A 681 -8.95 32.43 14.40
C TYR A 681 -7.97 33.41 15.01
N ARG A 682 -6.69 33.32 14.63
CA ARG A 682 -5.71 34.35 14.93
C ARG A 682 -5.72 35.37 13.79
N LEU A 683 -5.98 36.64 14.09
CA LEU A 683 -5.82 37.72 13.13
C LEU A 683 -4.33 37.85 12.77
N SER A 684 -4.01 37.90 11.47
CA SER A 684 -2.64 38.08 11.00
C SER A 684 -2.13 39.46 11.42
N GLY A 685 -1.18 39.50 12.32
CA GLY A 685 -0.55 40.75 12.78
C GLY A 685 -0.29 40.85 14.29
N GLU A 686 -0.70 39.86 15.08
CA GLU A 686 -0.36 39.81 16.52
C GLU A 686 0.66 38.67 16.82
#